data_56045373f4ddcb5431c268781b6dcd26
#
_entry.id   56045373f4ddcb5431c268781b6dcd26
#
_cell.length_a   1.000
_cell.length_b   1.000
_cell.length_c   1.000
_cell.angle_alpha   90.00
_cell.angle_beta   90.00
_cell.angle_gamma   90.00
#
_symmetry.space_group_name_H-M   'P 1'
#
loop_
_entity.id
_entity.type
_entity.pdbx_description
1 polymer ?
#
loop_
_entity_poly.entity_id
_entity_poly.type
_entity_poly.pdbx_seq_one_letter_code
_entity_poly.pdbx_strand_id
1 'polypeptide(L)'
;VKTLRLKLISPKLIAFTVSACFSYSVCSEEYYFDSSLFQGATFGKNIEQFNQNEIVQGYYLVDIYLNNKMIKSGVKINFRKFSDEGEVEPCLPEDIVTLMQLKTPRAGQPTEHCQPLSGWTEAGSWRFDQSSLRLHFMLPLASLNRAPRGYIPTSEWDEGVTALFLRHNTNFMWSENRSSNYRYEYLWSGITAGTNLEKWQFRHQGNLRYLRNSRAGSRYQYNQVRSWVQRPLEGINSQLALGDNYTSNSLFGSLAFNGIKLASDERMWPQGKRGYAPEVQGVATSDARVIVRQLNNVVYETSVPPGPFVIDDLYNTSGQGDLEVEVIEANGKRSTFTVPYSSVPDSVRPGNWTYGLALGRVRQYYSVENTFFEGVLQRGISNRFTATAGSRIAKDYQAWLAGGVWGSPVGAMGINTIFSQARVEQNKKTTGWRAELSYSKTFETGTNLVLAAYRYSTSGFRDLQDVLGVRRQNETGISYYSDSMNQRNRLSATLGQSFDNVGMFSLSASTADYYNNKSRITQLQLGYNNNWKKISYGFNVARQRTTWNTTRSDLDLFNRQDDSRAQRYTENTFSFNISMPLDWNNTSSVSYYYNQSKQTRSSSLSLSGAAGDNNDVSYSVYGGSEHSRNGDGNSGHALNFGGNVQQNTRLGAFRANYGQGEDYRQAGLGASGTVVLHRGGITLGPYSSETFALVEADGAQGALVRNGQGAVIDRFGYAILPSLSAYRENNISLDTLDMNADAELTGGSQRVVPYAGAVVRVNFATIKGKAVLISLTSNEGEAPPMGAEVRDADNTVIGVVGQGGQLYARVPHDSGTLKVSWDNDGQQTCLVNYQITGKQDDHLIQLPGLCNKE
;
A
#
# COMPACT_ATOMS: atom_id res chain seq x y z
N VAL A 1 -30.67 -53.34 -10.56
CA VAL A 1 -31.36 -53.51 -11.83
C VAL A 1 -32.67 -52.71 -11.81
N LYS A 2 -32.63 -51.54 -12.41
CA LYS A 2 -33.75 -50.87 -13.11
C LYS A 2 -33.21 -49.51 -13.60
N THR A 3 -32.92 -49.46 -14.85
CA THR A 3 -32.57 -48.30 -15.64
C THR A 3 -33.78 -47.35 -15.76
N LEU A 4 -33.67 -46.13 -15.28
CA LEU A 4 -34.57 -45.02 -15.62
C LEU A 4 -33.92 -44.23 -16.77
N ARG A 5 -34.54 -44.30 -17.95
CA ARG A 5 -34.20 -43.43 -19.09
C ARG A 5 -34.82 -42.07 -18.85
N LEU A 6 -34.03 -41.02 -18.64
CA LEU A 6 -34.47 -39.65 -18.78
C LEU A 6 -34.54 -39.28 -20.27
N LYS A 7 -35.76 -38.88 -20.73
CA LYS A 7 -35.97 -38.32 -22.05
C LYS A 7 -35.33 -36.94 -22.13
N LEU A 8 -34.45 -36.77 -23.09
CA LEU A 8 -33.91 -35.47 -23.49
C LEU A 8 -35.06 -34.59 -24.03
N ILE A 9 -35.22 -33.44 -23.36
CA ILE A 9 -36.10 -32.34 -23.83
C ILE A 9 -35.27 -31.60 -24.89
N SER A 10 -35.89 -31.37 -26.07
CA SER A 10 -35.25 -30.81 -27.25
C SER A 10 -34.81 -29.34 -27.02
N PRO A 11 -33.65 -28.93 -27.58
CA PRO A 11 -33.12 -27.58 -27.37
C PRO A 11 -33.93 -26.40 -27.97
N LYS A 12 -35.03 -26.69 -28.64
CA LYS A 12 -35.91 -25.64 -29.22
C LYS A 12 -36.87 -25.00 -28.23
N LEU A 13 -37.09 -25.59 -27.04
CA LEU A 13 -38.03 -25.05 -26.06
C LEU A 13 -37.32 -24.10 -25.08
N ILE A 14 -35.98 -24.17 -24.99
CA ILE A 14 -35.20 -23.31 -24.12
C ILE A 14 -34.92 -21.93 -24.77
N ALA A 15 -34.92 -21.86 -26.07
CA ALA A 15 -34.73 -20.60 -26.81
C ALA A 15 -35.94 -19.64 -26.75
N PHE A 16 -37.15 -20.13 -26.44
CA PHE A 16 -38.35 -19.29 -26.39
C PHE A 16 -38.65 -18.70 -25.01
N THR A 17 -38.10 -19.29 -23.95
CA THR A 17 -38.25 -18.78 -22.59
C THR A 17 -37.15 -17.79 -22.18
N VAL A 18 -35.98 -17.78 -22.88
CA VAL A 18 -34.90 -16.82 -22.60
C VAL A 18 -35.09 -15.50 -23.36
N SER A 19 -35.85 -15.47 -24.47
CA SER A 19 -36.15 -14.24 -25.22
C SER A 19 -37.26 -13.37 -24.61
N ALA A 20 -38.00 -13.87 -23.62
CA ALA A 20 -39.08 -13.09 -22.99
C ALA A 20 -38.67 -12.34 -21.72
N CYS A 21 -37.42 -12.48 -21.28
CA CYS A 21 -36.94 -11.83 -20.05
C CYS A 21 -35.98 -10.63 -20.26
N PHE A 22 -35.75 -10.20 -21.49
CA PHE A 22 -34.88 -9.04 -21.76
C PHE A 22 -35.61 -7.90 -22.49
N SER A 23 -36.71 -7.45 -21.91
CA SER A 23 -37.29 -6.15 -22.27
C SER A 23 -37.80 -5.47 -20.99
N TYR A 24 -36.94 -5.35 -19.99
CA TYR A 24 -37.11 -4.26 -19.04
C TYR A 24 -36.50 -3.03 -19.67
N SER A 25 -37.34 -2.22 -20.31
CA SER A 25 -37.09 -0.80 -20.43
C SER A 25 -36.83 -0.34 -18.99
N VAL A 26 -35.61 0.12 -18.72
CA VAL A 26 -35.34 0.95 -17.55
C VAL A 26 -36.17 2.20 -17.79
N CYS A 27 -37.40 2.24 -17.29
CA CYS A 27 -38.10 3.48 -17.07
C CYS A 27 -37.26 4.23 -16.05
N SER A 28 -36.55 5.24 -16.49
CA SER A 28 -36.13 6.34 -15.64
C SER A 28 -37.43 6.82 -14.98
N GLU A 29 -37.58 6.65 -13.69
CA GLU A 29 -38.61 7.35 -12.92
C GLU A 29 -38.26 8.84 -13.04
N GLU A 30 -38.99 9.55 -13.91
CA GLU A 30 -38.99 10.99 -13.94
C GLU A 30 -39.70 11.45 -12.68
N TYR A 31 -38.97 11.90 -11.68
CA TYR A 31 -39.52 12.55 -10.51
C TYR A 31 -40.07 13.90 -10.91
N TYR A 32 -41.36 14.05 -10.95
CA TYR A 32 -42.04 15.32 -11.15
C TYR A 32 -42.41 15.93 -9.80
N PHE A 33 -41.89 17.09 -9.51
CA PHE A 33 -42.20 17.86 -8.30
C PHE A 33 -43.37 18.80 -8.63
N ASP A 34 -44.52 18.56 -7.98
CA ASP A 34 -45.69 19.44 -8.15
C ASP A 34 -45.42 20.80 -7.47
N SER A 35 -45.39 21.85 -8.29
CA SER A 35 -45.12 23.21 -7.85
C SER A 35 -46.17 23.72 -6.82
N SER A 36 -47.34 23.10 -6.75
CA SER A 36 -48.38 23.46 -5.79
C SER A 36 -48.09 23.00 -4.33
N LEU A 37 -47.14 22.07 -4.17
CA LEU A 37 -46.69 21.60 -2.87
C LEU A 37 -45.74 22.56 -2.17
N PHE A 38 -45.23 23.56 -2.90
CA PHE A 38 -44.27 24.53 -2.40
C PHE A 38 -44.91 25.90 -2.29
N GLN A 39 -45.07 26.44 -1.09
CA GLN A 39 -45.62 27.77 -0.84
C GLN A 39 -44.52 28.83 -1.06
N GLY A 40 -44.71 29.72 -2.08
CA GLY A 40 -43.83 30.84 -2.36
C GLY A 40 -43.63 31.11 -3.85
N ALA A 41 -43.96 32.29 -4.35
CA ALA A 41 -43.99 32.63 -5.78
C ALA A 41 -42.65 32.52 -6.52
N THR A 42 -41.53 32.64 -5.83
CA THR A 42 -40.19 32.50 -6.38
C THR A 42 -39.76 31.03 -6.52
N PHE A 43 -40.22 30.16 -5.63
CA PHE A 43 -39.82 28.76 -5.61
C PHE A 43 -40.57 27.94 -6.67
N GLY A 44 -41.84 28.30 -7.00
CA GLY A 44 -42.59 27.64 -8.05
C GLY A 44 -41.94 27.73 -9.44
N LYS A 45 -41.28 28.87 -9.75
CA LYS A 45 -40.51 29.07 -11.00
C LYS A 45 -39.24 28.23 -11.02
N ASN A 46 -38.54 28.10 -9.87
CA ASN A 46 -37.32 27.31 -9.78
C ASN A 46 -37.61 25.79 -9.86
N ILE A 47 -38.80 25.36 -9.40
CA ILE A 47 -39.22 23.94 -9.47
C ILE A 47 -39.62 23.55 -10.90
N GLU A 48 -40.26 24.46 -11.67
CA GLU A 48 -40.47 24.22 -13.07
C GLU A 48 -39.18 24.03 -13.86
N GLN A 49 -38.15 24.80 -13.53
CA GLN A 49 -36.80 24.63 -14.10
C GLN A 49 -36.16 23.30 -13.67
N PHE A 50 -36.36 22.87 -12.43
CA PHE A 50 -35.95 21.56 -11.93
C PHE A 50 -36.65 20.41 -12.66
N ASN A 51 -37.98 20.54 -12.88
CA ASN A 51 -38.75 19.54 -13.61
C ASN A 51 -38.37 19.50 -15.10
N GLN A 52 -37.84 20.59 -15.64
CA GLN A 52 -37.35 20.68 -17.02
C GLN A 52 -35.87 20.30 -17.16
N ASN A 53 -35.20 19.83 -16.06
CA ASN A 53 -33.77 19.56 -16.03
C ASN A 53 -32.89 20.76 -16.45
N GLU A 54 -33.41 21.98 -16.32
CA GLU A 54 -32.62 23.18 -16.63
C GLU A 54 -31.64 23.48 -15.49
N ILE A 55 -30.39 23.77 -15.85
CA ILE A 55 -29.35 24.12 -14.88
C ILE A 55 -29.55 25.58 -14.49
N VAL A 56 -29.74 25.85 -13.20
CA VAL A 56 -29.86 27.21 -12.67
C VAL A 56 -28.49 27.88 -12.62
N GLN A 57 -28.40 29.18 -12.98
CA GLN A 57 -27.17 29.95 -12.86
C GLN A 57 -26.73 30.03 -11.39
N GLY A 58 -25.44 29.90 -11.11
CA GLY A 58 -24.90 29.98 -9.77
C GLY A 58 -23.66 29.15 -9.52
N TYR A 59 -23.20 29.16 -8.29
CA TYR A 59 -22.05 28.36 -7.86
C TYR A 59 -22.50 27.02 -7.32
N TYR A 60 -21.90 25.96 -7.86
CA TYR A 60 -22.10 24.60 -7.38
C TYR A 60 -20.79 24.02 -6.87
N LEU A 61 -20.84 23.29 -5.77
CA LEU A 61 -19.72 22.50 -5.26
C LEU A 61 -19.83 21.11 -5.90
N VAL A 62 -18.98 20.83 -6.89
CA VAL A 62 -19.11 19.65 -7.74
C VAL A 62 -17.89 18.75 -7.70
N ASP A 63 -18.13 17.46 -7.91
CA ASP A 63 -17.08 16.50 -8.21
C ASP A 63 -16.86 16.45 -9.72
N ILE A 64 -15.65 16.69 -10.18
CA ILE A 64 -15.29 16.74 -11.59
C ILE A 64 -14.82 15.37 -12.08
N TYR A 65 -15.46 14.90 -13.15
CA TYR A 65 -15.11 13.65 -13.82
C TYR A 65 -14.63 13.92 -15.25
N LEU A 66 -13.53 13.28 -15.63
CA LEU A 66 -13.02 13.27 -17.01
C LEU A 66 -13.06 11.84 -17.55
N ASN A 67 -13.79 11.61 -18.64
CA ASN A 67 -13.94 10.28 -19.25
C ASN A 67 -14.28 9.20 -18.22
N ASN A 68 -15.27 9.47 -17.36
CA ASN A 68 -15.74 8.63 -16.24
C ASN A 68 -14.76 8.42 -15.08
N LYS A 69 -13.62 9.11 -15.08
CA LYS A 69 -12.69 9.11 -13.96
C LYS A 69 -12.82 10.41 -13.16
N MET A 70 -13.02 10.33 -11.85
CA MET A 70 -12.99 11.50 -10.97
C MET A 70 -11.58 12.08 -10.94
N ILE A 71 -11.45 13.37 -11.24
CA ILE A 71 -10.18 14.09 -11.24
C ILE A 71 -10.04 15.04 -10.05
N LYS A 72 -11.13 15.58 -9.54
CA LYS A 72 -11.13 16.45 -8.36
C LYS A 72 -12.51 16.45 -7.71
N SER A 73 -12.57 16.47 -6.38
CA SER A 73 -13.79 16.51 -5.59
C SER A 73 -13.98 17.89 -4.96
N GLY A 74 -15.24 18.29 -4.75
CA GLY A 74 -15.59 19.49 -4.00
C GLY A 74 -15.11 20.80 -4.62
N VAL A 75 -15.16 20.93 -5.93
CA VAL A 75 -14.73 22.13 -6.66
C VAL A 75 -15.90 23.09 -6.81
N LYS A 76 -15.69 24.37 -6.43
CA LYS A 76 -16.68 25.41 -6.64
C LYS A 76 -16.64 25.89 -8.09
N ILE A 77 -17.64 25.53 -8.91
CA ILE A 77 -17.78 25.90 -10.32
C ILE A 77 -18.95 26.85 -10.46
N ASN A 78 -18.76 27.93 -11.23
CA ASN A 78 -19.82 28.85 -11.59
C ASN A 78 -20.48 28.41 -12.88
N PHE A 79 -21.80 28.21 -12.86
CA PHE A 79 -22.61 27.95 -14.04
C PHE A 79 -23.26 29.28 -14.48
N ARG A 80 -22.94 29.73 -15.69
CA ARG A 80 -23.43 30.99 -16.22
C ARG A 80 -23.71 30.93 -17.72
N LYS A 81 -24.49 31.89 -18.21
CA LYS A 81 -24.61 32.11 -19.66
C LYS A 81 -23.44 32.93 -20.17
N PHE A 82 -22.87 32.53 -21.30
CA PHE A 82 -21.77 33.25 -21.96
C PHE A 82 -22.26 34.12 -23.12
N SER A 83 -23.56 33.99 -23.51
CA SER A 83 -24.26 34.87 -24.45
C SER A 83 -25.73 35.03 -24.03
N ASP A 84 -26.38 36.11 -24.44
CA ASP A 84 -27.78 36.42 -24.03
C ASP A 84 -28.79 35.33 -24.43
N GLU A 85 -28.54 34.62 -25.54
CA GLU A 85 -29.38 33.51 -26.04
C GLU A 85 -28.76 32.13 -25.74
N GLY A 86 -27.65 32.06 -25.06
CA GLY A 86 -26.91 30.84 -24.77
C GLY A 86 -27.50 30.02 -23.62
N GLU A 87 -27.18 28.70 -23.62
CA GLU A 87 -27.44 27.84 -22.50
C GLU A 87 -26.54 28.14 -21.33
N VAL A 88 -26.92 27.68 -20.13
CA VAL A 88 -26.09 27.79 -18.94
C VAL A 88 -24.98 26.76 -19.00
N GLU A 89 -23.72 27.20 -18.98
CA GLU A 89 -22.55 26.35 -19.10
C GLU A 89 -21.60 26.52 -17.91
N PRO A 90 -20.82 25.46 -17.57
CA PRO A 90 -19.82 25.56 -16.52
C PRO A 90 -18.67 26.47 -16.95
N CYS A 91 -18.32 27.45 -16.13
CA CYS A 91 -17.18 28.32 -16.30
C CYS A 91 -15.93 27.63 -15.76
N LEU A 92 -15.01 27.22 -16.65
CA LEU A 92 -13.82 26.44 -16.30
C LEU A 92 -12.63 27.38 -16.05
N PRO A 93 -12.10 27.43 -14.82
CA PRO A 93 -10.87 28.15 -14.53
C PRO A 93 -9.64 27.38 -15.03
N GLU A 94 -8.54 28.07 -15.24
CA GLU A 94 -7.31 27.53 -15.85
C GLU A 94 -6.70 26.37 -15.05
N ASP A 95 -6.82 26.37 -13.73
CA ASP A 95 -6.34 25.29 -12.88
C ASP A 95 -7.07 23.97 -13.15
N ILE A 96 -8.37 24.03 -13.40
CA ILE A 96 -9.17 22.84 -13.74
C ILE A 96 -8.83 22.34 -15.15
N VAL A 97 -8.65 23.25 -16.11
CA VAL A 97 -8.25 22.90 -17.48
C VAL A 97 -6.86 22.26 -17.51
N THR A 98 -5.94 22.76 -16.71
CA THR A 98 -4.61 22.18 -16.53
C THR A 98 -4.70 20.78 -15.90
N LEU A 99 -5.58 20.60 -14.92
CA LEU A 99 -5.83 19.30 -14.29
C LEU A 99 -6.42 18.29 -15.28
N MET A 100 -7.31 18.74 -16.19
CA MET A 100 -7.86 17.93 -17.28
C MET A 100 -6.83 17.59 -18.35
N GLN A 101 -5.65 18.20 -18.33
CA GLN A 101 -4.56 18.00 -19.29
C GLN A 101 -4.98 18.25 -20.74
N LEU A 102 -5.84 19.23 -20.94
CA LEU A 102 -6.23 19.65 -22.29
C LEU A 102 -5.01 20.18 -23.05
N LYS A 103 -4.93 19.84 -24.32
CA LYS A 103 -4.04 20.50 -25.27
C LYS A 103 -4.63 21.89 -25.50
N THR A 104 -4.10 22.89 -24.82
CA THR A 104 -4.57 24.27 -25.02
C THR A 104 -4.41 24.68 -26.50
N PRO A 105 -5.42 25.22 -27.15
CA PRO A 105 -5.28 25.76 -28.48
C PRO A 105 -4.27 26.92 -28.47
N ARG A 106 -3.59 27.14 -29.58
CA ARG A 106 -2.62 28.23 -29.72
C ARG A 106 -3.24 29.58 -29.35
N ALA A 107 -2.68 30.19 -28.30
CA ALA A 107 -2.59 31.61 -28.03
C ALA A 107 -3.70 32.54 -28.56
N GLY A 108 -4.78 32.67 -27.82
CA GLY A 108 -5.36 33.95 -27.48
C GLY A 108 -5.25 34.06 -25.98
N GLN A 109 -4.66 35.12 -25.48
CA GLN A 109 -4.62 35.32 -24.01
C GLN A 109 -6.05 35.32 -23.49
N PRO A 110 -6.39 34.50 -22.49
CA PRO A 110 -7.75 34.54 -21.92
C PRO A 110 -7.94 35.92 -21.27
N THR A 111 -8.92 36.63 -21.77
CA THR A 111 -9.29 37.95 -21.23
C THR A 111 -10.16 37.83 -20.00
N GLU A 112 -10.62 36.63 -19.65
CA GLU A 112 -11.45 36.37 -18.48
C GLU A 112 -10.86 35.19 -17.65
N HIS A 113 -11.06 35.27 -16.34
CA HIS A 113 -10.58 34.25 -15.38
C HIS A 113 -11.16 32.85 -15.57
N CYS A 114 -12.22 32.65 -16.34
CA CYS A 114 -12.78 31.36 -16.71
C CYS A 114 -13.53 31.39 -18.04
N GLN A 115 -13.58 30.27 -18.76
CA GLN A 115 -14.24 30.12 -20.08
C GLN A 115 -15.10 28.86 -20.14
N PRO A 116 -16.10 28.78 -21.05
CA PRO A 116 -16.83 27.53 -21.30
C PRO A 116 -15.89 26.47 -21.92
N LEU A 117 -16.32 25.20 -21.92
CA LEU A 117 -15.53 24.13 -22.51
C LEU A 117 -15.16 24.40 -23.97
N SER A 118 -16.09 24.97 -24.74
CA SER A 118 -15.91 25.35 -26.15
C SER A 118 -14.79 26.38 -26.39
N GLY A 119 -14.45 27.19 -25.38
CA GLY A 119 -13.32 28.12 -25.43
C GLY A 119 -11.96 27.43 -25.30
N TRP A 120 -11.92 26.20 -24.79
CA TRP A 120 -10.71 25.44 -24.53
C TRP A 120 -10.48 24.31 -25.56
N THR A 121 -11.53 23.75 -26.14
CA THR A 121 -11.44 22.65 -27.12
C THR A 121 -12.62 22.66 -28.08
N GLU A 122 -12.36 22.37 -29.35
CA GLU A 122 -13.40 22.22 -30.39
C GLU A 122 -14.16 20.90 -30.27
N ALA A 123 -13.62 19.93 -29.57
CA ALA A 123 -14.18 18.59 -29.48
C ALA A 123 -14.33 18.18 -28.02
N GLY A 124 -15.54 17.88 -27.62
CA GLY A 124 -15.87 17.43 -26.28
C GLY A 124 -17.30 17.77 -25.90
N SER A 125 -17.79 17.10 -24.88
CA SER A 125 -19.10 17.35 -24.28
C SER A 125 -18.99 17.34 -22.76
N TRP A 126 -19.93 17.99 -22.13
CA TRP A 126 -20.06 17.94 -20.69
C TRP A 126 -21.50 17.58 -20.30
N ARG A 127 -21.64 17.03 -19.11
CA ARG A 127 -22.94 16.70 -18.50
C ARG A 127 -22.87 16.95 -17.02
N PHE A 128 -23.83 17.68 -16.50
CA PHE A 128 -23.98 17.92 -15.06
C PHE A 128 -25.13 17.06 -14.51
N ASP A 129 -24.81 16.24 -13.51
CA ASP A 129 -25.78 15.51 -12.72
C ASP A 129 -26.03 16.31 -11.43
N GLN A 130 -27.15 17.03 -11.41
CA GLN A 130 -27.54 17.88 -10.27
C GLN A 130 -27.84 17.06 -9.02
N SER A 131 -28.35 15.84 -9.19
CA SER A 131 -28.76 15.00 -8.05
C SER A 131 -27.55 14.52 -7.23
N SER A 132 -26.44 14.26 -7.88
CA SER A 132 -25.19 13.81 -7.26
C SER A 132 -24.07 14.85 -7.26
N LEU A 133 -24.36 16.09 -7.75
CA LEU A 133 -23.39 17.18 -7.90
C LEU A 133 -22.12 16.77 -8.67
N ARG A 134 -22.28 16.00 -9.74
CA ARG A 134 -21.18 15.51 -10.57
C ARG A 134 -21.16 16.18 -11.92
N LEU A 135 -20.00 16.75 -12.25
CA LEU A 135 -19.75 17.36 -13.54
C LEU A 135 -18.84 16.47 -14.37
N HIS A 136 -19.42 15.85 -15.40
CA HIS A 136 -18.75 14.90 -16.29
C HIS A 136 -18.32 15.61 -17.58
N PHE A 137 -17.03 15.49 -17.92
CA PHE A 137 -16.47 15.88 -19.20
C PHE A 137 -16.12 14.65 -20.01
N MET A 138 -16.59 14.60 -21.26
CA MET A 138 -16.25 13.58 -22.24
C MET A 138 -15.40 14.23 -23.32
N LEU A 139 -14.09 13.96 -23.27
CA LEU A 139 -13.10 14.57 -24.17
C LEU A 139 -12.41 13.48 -24.99
N PRO A 140 -12.26 13.70 -26.31
CA PRO A 140 -11.46 12.81 -27.15
C PRO A 140 -10.03 12.74 -26.65
N LEU A 141 -9.43 11.55 -26.65
CA LEU A 141 -8.03 11.37 -26.23
C LEU A 141 -7.04 12.19 -27.06
N ALA A 142 -7.42 12.54 -28.30
CA ALA A 142 -6.61 13.40 -29.17
C ALA A 142 -6.53 14.85 -28.65
N SER A 143 -7.53 15.31 -27.89
CA SER A 143 -7.59 16.66 -27.29
C SER A 143 -6.85 16.75 -25.96
N LEU A 144 -6.40 15.60 -25.42
CA LEU A 144 -5.69 15.52 -24.15
C LEU A 144 -4.18 15.38 -24.39
N ASN A 145 -3.39 16.01 -23.55
CA ASN A 145 -1.98 15.68 -23.41
C ASN A 145 -1.91 14.26 -22.83
N ARG A 146 -1.26 13.32 -23.52
CA ARG A 146 -1.09 11.95 -23.05
C ARG A 146 -0.21 11.94 -21.80
N ALA A 147 -0.81 12.14 -20.66
CA ALA A 147 -0.12 11.77 -19.43
C ALA A 147 -0.20 10.26 -19.23
N PRO A 148 0.87 9.62 -18.80
CA PRO A 148 0.86 8.19 -18.47
C PRO A 148 -0.22 7.88 -17.44
N ARG A 149 -0.85 6.73 -17.56
CA ARG A 149 -1.91 6.32 -16.64
C ARG A 149 -1.45 6.38 -15.18
N GLY A 150 -2.26 7.01 -14.31
CA GLY A 150 -1.91 7.25 -12.91
C GLY A 150 -0.87 8.37 -12.71
N TYR A 151 -0.71 9.24 -13.68
CA TYR A 151 0.04 10.47 -13.51
C TYR A 151 -0.71 11.41 -12.58
N ILE A 152 0.02 11.95 -11.61
CA ILE A 152 -0.44 12.98 -10.69
C ILE A 152 0.59 14.11 -10.78
N PRO A 153 0.16 15.36 -11.10
CA PRO A 153 1.06 16.48 -11.13
C PRO A 153 1.81 16.65 -9.79
N THR A 154 3.06 17.03 -9.85
CA THR A 154 3.87 17.26 -8.63
C THR A 154 3.32 18.38 -7.76
N SER A 155 2.55 19.31 -8.35
CA SER A 155 1.84 20.38 -7.62
C SER A 155 0.75 19.86 -6.67
N GLU A 156 0.25 18.65 -6.88
CA GLU A 156 -0.74 17.99 -6.00
C GLU A 156 -0.08 17.14 -4.89
N TRP A 157 1.23 17.02 -4.92
CA TRP A 157 1.94 16.22 -3.92
C TRP A 157 2.06 16.99 -2.61
N ASP A 158 1.52 16.42 -1.55
CA ASP A 158 1.49 17.01 -0.22
C ASP A 158 2.78 16.68 0.55
N GLU A 159 3.53 17.73 0.90
CA GLU A 159 4.77 17.61 1.69
C GLU A 159 4.49 17.23 3.15
N GLY A 160 3.25 17.36 3.58
CA GLY A 160 2.82 17.15 4.95
C GLY A 160 3.10 18.33 5.87
N VAL A 161 2.87 18.10 7.14
CA VAL A 161 3.07 19.10 8.18
C VAL A 161 4.33 18.83 8.98
N THR A 162 4.90 19.88 9.56
CA THR A 162 5.96 19.74 10.56
C THR A 162 5.41 19.05 11.80
N ALA A 163 5.90 17.84 12.07
CA ALA A 163 5.53 17.05 13.21
C ALA A 163 6.75 16.26 13.73
N LEU A 164 6.79 16.03 15.02
CA LEU A 164 7.72 15.09 15.65
C LEU A 164 6.95 13.81 15.94
N PHE A 165 7.48 12.67 15.55
CA PHE A 165 6.86 11.39 15.87
C PHE A 165 7.83 10.38 16.45
N LEU A 166 7.27 9.50 17.27
CA LEU A 166 7.92 8.35 17.85
C LEU A 166 7.07 7.11 17.60
N ARG A 167 7.62 6.14 16.89
CA ARG A 167 7.04 4.81 16.73
C ARG A 167 7.77 3.83 17.61
N HIS A 168 7.04 3.00 18.32
CA HIS A 168 7.64 1.97 19.15
C HIS A 168 6.96 0.62 18.95
N ASN A 169 7.77 -0.44 19.06
CA ASN A 169 7.30 -1.81 19.17
C ASN A 169 8.09 -2.45 20.31
N THR A 170 7.41 -2.63 21.43
CA THR A 170 8.01 -3.07 22.69
C THR A 170 7.47 -4.44 23.05
N ASN A 171 8.35 -5.37 23.36
CA ASN A 171 8.03 -6.73 23.74
C ASN A 171 8.80 -7.09 24.99
N PHE A 172 8.06 -7.51 26.00
CA PHE A 172 8.61 -8.09 27.22
C PHE A 172 8.34 -9.57 27.23
N MET A 173 9.31 -10.37 27.62
CA MET A 173 9.16 -11.81 27.78
C MET A 173 9.81 -12.23 29.09
N TRP A 174 9.07 -12.98 29.86
CA TRP A 174 9.52 -13.72 31.01
C TRP A 174 9.51 -15.20 30.71
N SER A 175 10.57 -15.91 31.06
CA SER A 175 10.67 -17.36 30.85
C SER A 175 11.38 -18.02 32.03
N GLU A 176 10.86 -19.16 32.41
CA GLU A 176 11.42 -20.00 33.45
C GLU A 176 11.58 -21.43 32.94
N ASN A 177 12.78 -21.94 32.99
CA ASN A 177 13.04 -23.35 32.81
C ASN A 177 13.05 -24.04 34.16
N ARG A 178 12.09 -24.94 34.38
CA ARG A 178 11.89 -25.60 35.69
C ARG A 178 12.97 -26.63 36.00
N SER A 179 13.44 -27.36 35.01
CA SER A 179 14.46 -28.40 35.17
C SER A 179 15.81 -27.84 35.64
N SER A 180 16.18 -26.64 35.15
CA SER A 180 17.46 -25.97 35.47
C SER A 180 17.33 -24.85 36.48
N ASN A 181 16.13 -24.57 36.98
CA ASN A 181 15.77 -23.39 37.77
C ASN A 181 16.36 -22.09 37.19
N TYR A 182 16.35 -21.99 35.85
CA TYR A 182 16.90 -20.85 35.13
C TYR A 182 15.76 -19.92 34.75
N ARG A 183 15.83 -18.68 35.19
CA ARG A 183 14.87 -17.62 34.85
C ARG A 183 15.55 -16.58 34.00
N TYR A 184 14.82 -16.09 32.99
CA TYR A 184 15.26 -14.96 32.20
C TYR A 184 14.11 -14.01 31.89
N GLU A 185 14.40 -12.72 31.91
CA GLU A 185 13.53 -11.64 31.55
C GLU A 185 14.19 -10.89 30.40
N TYR A 186 13.45 -10.66 29.38
CA TYR A 186 13.93 -9.97 28.19
C TYR A 186 12.95 -8.90 27.78
N LEU A 187 13.43 -7.65 27.63
CA LEU A 187 12.66 -6.58 27.04
C LEU A 187 13.42 -6.09 25.79
N TRP A 188 12.71 -6.01 24.72
CA TRP A 188 13.17 -5.40 23.48
C TRP A 188 12.19 -4.32 23.05
N SER A 189 12.70 -3.13 22.76
CA SER A 189 11.93 -2.03 22.23
C SER A 189 12.62 -1.47 21.00
N GLY A 190 12.01 -1.69 19.84
CA GLY A 190 12.39 -1.03 18.60
C GLY A 190 11.77 0.36 18.55
N ILE A 191 12.58 1.37 18.35
CA ILE A 191 12.19 2.76 18.37
C ILE A 191 12.56 3.40 17.04
N THR A 192 11.61 4.14 16.43
CA THR A 192 11.89 5.04 15.32
C THR A 192 11.36 6.42 15.64
N ALA A 193 12.25 7.38 15.78
CA ALA A 193 11.91 8.78 15.92
C ALA A 193 12.12 9.51 14.59
N GLY A 194 11.30 10.50 14.31
CA GLY A 194 11.41 11.30 13.11
C GLY A 194 10.76 12.65 13.23
N THR A 195 11.27 13.60 12.44
CA THR A 195 10.62 14.88 12.22
C THR A 195 10.73 15.27 10.75
N ASN A 196 9.72 15.99 10.28
CA ASN A 196 9.68 16.57 8.95
C ASN A 196 9.77 18.08 9.06
N LEU A 197 10.59 18.68 8.20
CA LEU A 197 10.69 20.11 8.02
C LEU A 197 10.65 20.38 6.52
N GLU A 198 9.49 20.82 6.01
CA GLU A 198 9.23 20.86 4.57
C GLU A 198 9.54 19.47 3.93
N LYS A 199 10.30 19.42 2.85
CA LYS A 199 10.72 18.18 2.18
C LYS A 199 11.85 17.43 2.88
N TRP A 200 12.48 18.00 3.92
CA TRP A 200 13.53 17.34 4.67
C TRP A 200 12.97 16.47 5.76
N GLN A 201 13.45 15.24 5.84
CA GLN A 201 12.98 14.23 6.76
C GLN A 201 14.15 13.70 7.58
N PHE A 202 14.14 13.95 8.88
CA PHE A 202 15.11 13.46 9.85
C PHE A 202 14.59 12.18 10.48
N ARG A 203 15.39 11.14 10.53
CA ARG A 203 15.01 9.82 11.03
C ARG A 203 16.11 9.24 11.91
N HIS A 204 15.69 8.63 12.98
CA HIS A 204 16.54 7.90 13.89
C HIS A 204 15.91 6.56 14.25
N GLN A 205 16.63 5.46 14.08
CA GLN A 205 16.22 4.12 14.46
C GLN A 205 17.19 3.52 15.46
N GLY A 206 16.64 2.95 16.52
CA GLY A 206 17.42 2.25 17.54
C GLY A 206 16.61 1.13 18.17
N ASN A 207 17.26 0.32 18.96
CA ASN A 207 16.63 -0.65 19.82
C ASN A 207 17.22 -0.63 21.23
N LEU A 208 16.34 -0.69 22.21
CA LEU A 208 16.66 -0.89 23.60
C LEU A 208 16.49 -2.37 23.92
N ARG A 209 17.49 -2.95 24.56
CA ARG A 209 17.46 -4.31 25.08
C ARG A 209 17.72 -4.29 26.57
N TYR A 210 16.89 -5.00 27.29
CA TYR A 210 17.12 -5.35 28.68
C TYR A 210 17.10 -6.86 28.80
N LEU A 211 18.11 -7.40 29.40
CA LEU A 211 18.21 -8.83 29.69
C LEU A 211 18.58 -8.99 31.18
N ARG A 212 17.78 -9.78 31.84
CA ARG A 212 18.07 -10.23 33.21
C ARG A 212 18.01 -11.73 33.25
N ASN A 213 18.97 -12.35 33.82
CA ASN A 213 18.93 -13.78 34.10
C ASN A 213 19.36 -14.09 35.52
N SER A 214 18.92 -15.25 36.04
CA SER A 214 19.16 -15.67 37.43
C SER A 214 20.61 -15.93 37.74
N ARG A 215 21.52 -16.06 36.74
CA ARG A 215 22.93 -16.39 36.94
C ARG A 215 23.88 -15.24 36.69
N ALA A 216 23.58 -14.33 35.76
CA ALA A 216 24.50 -13.28 35.29
C ALA A 216 24.00 -11.84 35.62
N GLY A 217 22.85 -11.70 36.31
CA GLY A 217 22.30 -10.40 36.68
C GLY A 217 21.59 -9.71 35.51
N SER A 218 21.59 -8.37 35.52
CA SER A 218 20.86 -7.56 34.52
C SER A 218 21.81 -6.74 33.64
N ARG A 219 21.46 -6.58 32.38
CA ARG A 219 22.19 -5.77 31.41
C ARG A 219 21.23 -4.95 30.55
N TYR A 220 21.53 -3.67 30.42
CA TYR A 220 20.89 -2.74 29.50
C TYR A 220 21.82 -2.47 28.33
N GLN A 221 21.26 -2.43 27.12
CA GLN A 221 21.99 -2.08 25.93
C GLN A 221 21.08 -1.31 24.99
N TYR A 222 21.51 -0.12 24.61
CA TYR A 222 20.93 0.62 23.50
C TYR A 222 21.82 0.46 22.26
N ASN A 223 21.22 0.06 21.16
CA ASN A 223 21.91 -0.05 19.87
C ASN A 223 21.29 0.93 18.88
N GLN A 224 22.08 1.87 18.43
CA GLN A 224 21.74 2.71 17.28
C GLN A 224 21.76 1.85 16.03
N VAL A 225 20.64 1.75 15.33
CA VAL A 225 20.53 1.02 14.07
C VAL A 225 20.92 1.94 12.92
N ARG A 226 20.28 3.14 12.85
CA ARG A 226 20.47 4.06 11.74
C ARG A 226 20.00 5.47 12.09
N SER A 227 20.77 6.49 11.67
CA SER A 227 20.36 7.90 11.72
C SER A 227 20.64 8.54 10.37
N TRP A 228 19.63 9.14 9.78
CA TRP A 228 19.77 9.74 8.46
C TRP A 228 18.81 10.93 8.26
N VAL A 229 19.16 11.71 7.28
CA VAL A 229 18.34 12.79 6.73
C VAL A 229 18.07 12.47 5.27
N GLN A 230 16.85 12.61 4.83
CA GLN A 230 16.50 12.35 3.43
C GLN A 230 15.60 13.44 2.87
N ARG A 231 15.66 13.60 1.54
CA ARG A 231 14.83 14.54 0.79
C ARG A 231 14.50 13.96 -0.58
N PRO A 232 13.23 14.02 -1.02
CA PRO A 232 12.84 13.72 -2.39
C PRO A 232 13.35 14.81 -3.35
N LEU A 233 13.79 14.39 -4.54
CA LEU A 233 14.23 15.24 -5.65
C LEU A 233 13.33 14.97 -6.85
N GLU A 234 12.26 15.74 -6.98
CA GLU A 234 11.18 15.53 -7.96
C GLU A 234 11.66 15.63 -9.40
N GLY A 235 12.52 16.64 -9.70
CA GLY A 235 13.01 16.89 -11.06
C GLY A 235 13.76 15.72 -11.69
N ILE A 236 14.29 14.80 -10.87
CA ILE A 236 15.03 13.60 -11.31
C ILE A 236 14.42 12.30 -10.77
N ASN A 237 13.21 12.36 -10.20
CA ASN A 237 12.50 11.22 -9.60
C ASN A 237 13.40 10.38 -8.68
N SER A 238 14.06 11.03 -7.74
CA SER A 238 15.10 10.40 -6.91
C SER A 238 15.00 10.82 -5.46
N GLN A 239 15.65 10.05 -4.60
CA GLN A 239 15.79 10.35 -3.19
C GLN A 239 17.25 10.55 -2.83
N LEU A 240 17.55 11.71 -2.24
CA LEU A 240 18.84 12.01 -1.61
C LEU A 240 18.74 11.61 -0.13
N ALA A 241 19.75 10.89 0.37
CA ALA A 241 19.85 10.56 1.80
C ALA A 241 21.28 10.76 2.29
N LEU A 242 21.41 11.33 3.48
CA LEU A 242 22.67 11.66 4.16
C LEU A 242 22.72 10.97 5.52
N GLY A 243 23.85 10.42 5.91
CA GLY A 243 24.04 9.72 7.18
C GLY A 243 24.08 8.20 6.99
N ASP A 244 23.48 7.45 7.93
CA ASP A 244 23.51 6.00 7.91
C ASP A 244 22.54 5.45 6.85
N ASN A 245 23.08 4.76 5.85
CA ASN A 245 22.35 4.27 4.71
C ASN A 245 22.74 2.85 4.32
N TYR A 246 21.97 2.27 3.40
CA TYR A 246 22.33 1.04 2.69
C TYR A 246 22.45 1.33 1.20
N THR A 247 23.38 0.66 0.53
CA THR A 247 23.47 0.76 -0.93
C THR A 247 22.21 0.20 -1.59
N SER A 248 21.82 0.78 -2.73
CA SER A 248 20.50 0.49 -3.33
C SER A 248 20.48 -0.79 -4.15
N ASN A 249 21.63 -1.21 -4.67
CA ASN A 249 21.71 -2.29 -5.64
C ASN A 249 22.09 -3.62 -4.97
N SER A 250 21.33 -4.68 -5.29
CA SER A 250 21.58 -6.03 -4.79
C SER A 250 22.69 -6.78 -5.53
N LEU A 251 23.05 -6.36 -6.74
CA LEU A 251 24.01 -7.07 -7.59
C LEU A 251 25.42 -7.07 -6.99
N PHE A 252 25.88 -5.94 -6.43
CA PHE A 252 27.13 -5.90 -5.66
C PHE A 252 27.01 -6.47 -4.24
N GLY A 253 25.79 -6.75 -3.76
CA GLY A 253 25.51 -7.00 -2.36
C GLY A 253 25.36 -5.69 -1.56
N SER A 254 24.38 -5.66 -0.66
CA SER A 254 24.07 -4.47 0.13
C SER A 254 25.17 -4.17 1.15
N LEU A 255 25.61 -2.91 1.23
CA LEU A 255 26.54 -2.40 2.23
C LEU A 255 25.83 -1.42 3.15
N ALA A 256 26.01 -1.58 4.46
CA ALA A 256 25.66 -0.56 5.44
C ALA A 256 26.79 0.47 5.51
N PHE A 257 26.48 1.73 5.31
CA PHE A 257 27.49 2.79 5.28
C PHE A 257 26.96 4.10 5.89
N ASN A 258 27.88 4.97 6.24
CA ASN A 258 27.60 6.34 6.62
C ASN A 258 28.17 7.27 5.53
N GLY A 259 27.30 8.10 4.95
CA GLY A 259 27.67 8.96 3.84
C GLY A 259 26.48 9.49 3.06
N ILE A 260 26.68 9.69 1.76
CA ILE A 260 25.70 10.25 0.83
C ILE A 260 25.18 9.14 -0.08
N LYS A 261 23.88 9.09 -0.25
CA LYS A 261 23.19 8.22 -1.18
C LYS A 261 22.23 9.03 -2.07
N LEU A 262 22.30 8.78 -3.36
CA LEU A 262 21.33 9.27 -4.34
C LEU A 262 20.84 8.07 -5.15
N ALA A 263 19.54 7.86 -5.17
CA ALA A 263 18.95 6.73 -5.91
C ALA A 263 17.60 7.13 -6.53
N SER A 264 17.33 6.60 -7.72
CA SER A 264 16.01 6.72 -8.32
C SER A 264 14.93 6.10 -7.43
N ASP A 265 13.80 6.80 -7.30
CA ASP A 265 12.63 6.35 -6.56
C ASP A 265 11.48 6.12 -7.54
N GLU A 266 11.27 4.86 -7.91
CA GLU A 266 10.21 4.47 -8.83
C GLU A 266 8.80 4.80 -8.31
N ARG A 267 8.63 5.07 -7.02
CA ARG A 267 7.35 5.48 -6.44
C ARG A 267 6.90 6.84 -6.96
N MET A 268 7.84 7.71 -7.39
CA MET A 268 7.56 9.00 -8.01
C MET A 268 7.08 8.87 -9.46
N TRP A 269 7.28 7.73 -10.09
CA TRP A 269 6.81 7.51 -11.46
C TRP A 269 5.31 7.26 -11.49
N PRO A 270 4.61 7.67 -12.56
CA PRO A 270 3.24 7.27 -12.81
C PRO A 270 3.08 5.75 -12.78
N GLN A 271 1.92 5.28 -12.35
CA GLN A 271 1.69 3.84 -12.21
C GLN A 271 1.91 3.07 -13.51
N GLY A 272 1.52 3.64 -14.64
CA GLY A 272 1.76 3.08 -15.96
C GLY A 272 3.24 2.98 -16.33
N LYS A 273 4.15 3.68 -15.65
CA LYS A 273 5.61 3.62 -15.89
C LYS A 273 6.40 2.85 -14.84
N ARG A 274 5.76 2.36 -13.77
CA ARG A 274 6.45 1.57 -12.72
C ARG A 274 6.62 0.13 -13.12
N GLY A 275 7.69 -0.49 -12.65
CA GLY A 275 8.05 -1.88 -12.94
C GLY A 275 8.24 -2.10 -14.44
N TYR A 276 8.44 -3.36 -14.83
CA TYR A 276 8.57 -3.71 -16.23
C TYR A 276 7.19 -4.00 -16.86
N ALA A 277 6.91 -3.36 -17.99
CA ALA A 277 5.91 -3.78 -18.96
C ALA A 277 6.40 -3.41 -20.37
N PRO A 278 6.19 -4.25 -21.39
CA PRO A 278 6.61 -3.93 -22.74
C PRO A 278 5.75 -2.80 -23.31
N GLU A 279 6.34 -1.99 -24.19
CA GLU A 279 5.59 -1.08 -25.05
C GLU A 279 4.85 -1.87 -26.12
N VAL A 280 3.59 -1.50 -26.35
CA VAL A 280 2.80 -2.02 -27.46
C VAL A 280 2.84 -1.04 -28.61
N GLN A 281 3.41 -1.43 -29.74
CA GLN A 281 3.47 -0.61 -30.95
C GLN A 281 2.66 -1.26 -32.06
N GLY A 282 1.85 -0.46 -32.78
CA GLY A 282 1.01 -0.93 -33.88
C GLY A 282 0.62 0.18 -34.84
N VAL A 283 -0.17 -0.16 -35.85
CA VAL A 283 -0.68 0.79 -36.81
C VAL A 283 -2.18 0.60 -36.93
N ALA A 284 -2.93 1.69 -36.87
CA ALA A 284 -4.36 1.75 -37.13
C ALA A 284 -4.61 2.39 -38.50
N THR A 285 -5.55 1.87 -39.28
CA THR A 285 -5.88 2.42 -40.61
C THR A 285 -7.01 3.44 -40.53
N SER A 286 -7.78 3.43 -39.46
CA SER A 286 -8.84 4.38 -39.12
C SER A 286 -8.79 4.69 -37.62
N ASP A 287 -9.71 5.48 -37.10
CA ASP A 287 -9.92 5.55 -35.67
C ASP A 287 -10.26 4.15 -35.15
N ALA A 288 -9.37 3.61 -34.35
CA ALA A 288 -9.45 2.23 -33.91
C ALA A 288 -9.47 2.10 -32.37
N ARG A 289 -10.19 1.09 -31.90
CA ARG A 289 -10.15 0.66 -30.53
C ARG A 289 -9.10 -0.43 -30.36
N VAL A 290 -8.11 -0.19 -29.51
CA VAL A 290 -7.05 -1.13 -29.19
C VAL A 290 -7.32 -1.76 -27.85
N ILE A 291 -7.41 -3.10 -27.81
CA ILE A 291 -7.62 -3.88 -26.58
C ILE A 291 -6.39 -4.75 -26.36
N VAL A 292 -5.77 -4.62 -25.20
CA VAL A 292 -4.65 -5.46 -24.78
C VAL A 292 -5.13 -6.46 -23.74
N ARG A 293 -4.93 -7.74 -24.01
CA ARG A 293 -5.28 -8.85 -23.10
C ARG A 293 -4.02 -9.55 -22.62
N GLN A 294 -4.09 -10.05 -21.39
CA GLN A 294 -3.11 -10.95 -20.82
C GLN A 294 -3.85 -12.11 -20.15
N LEU A 295 -3.52 -13.34 -20.51
CA LEU A 295 -4.22 -14.54 -20.02
C LEU A 295 -5.74 -14.39 -20.11
N ASN A 296 -6.25 -13.96 -21.25
CA ASN A 296 -7.66 -13.67 -21.58
C ASN A 296 -8.31 -12.50 -20.80
N ASN A 297 -7.61 -11.85 -19.88
CA ASN A 297 -8.13 -10.68 -19.15
C ASN A 297 -7.74 -9.39 -19.89
N VAL A 298 -8.67 -8.47 -20.03
CA VAL A 298 -8.37 -7.13 -20.56
C VAL A 298 -7.58 -6.36 -19.51
N VAL A 299 -6.32 -6.03 -19.84
CA VAL A 299 -5.40 -5.28 -18.98
C VAL A 299 -5.32 -3.82 -19.39
N TYR A 300 -5.66 -3.51 -20.63
CA TYR A 300 -5.67 -2.15 -21.16
C TYR A 300 -6.62 -2.02 -22.35
N GLU A 301 -7.27 -0.86 -22.45
CA GLU A 301 -8.10 -0.50 -23.60
C GLU A 301 -7.97 0.99 -23.87
N THR A 302 -7.82 1.36 -25.15
CA THR A 302 -7.72 2.75 -25.59
C THR A 302 -8.22 2.91 -27.02
N SER A 303 -8.55 4.15 -27.39
CA SER A 303 -8.81 4.52 -28.78
C SER A 303 -7.61 5.25 -29.36
N VAL A 304 -7.25 4.92 -30.59
CA VAL A 304 -6.10 5.50 -31.30
C VAL A 304 -6.55 6.07 -32.63
N PRO A 305 -6.00 7.22 -33.05
CA PRO A 305 -6.27 7.78 -34.39
C PRO A 305 -5.59 6.95 -35.50
N PRO A 306 -5.94 7.18 -36.77
CA PRO A 306 -5.24 6.56 -37.90
C PRO A 306 -3.72 6.85 -37.85
N GLY A 307 -2.92 5.84 -38.12
CA GLY A 307 -1.47 5.94 -38.15
C GLY A 307 -0.77 5.03 -37.12
N PRO A 308 0.53 5.19 -36.94
CA PRO A 308 1.29 4.44 -35.95
C PRO A 308 0.90 4.88 -34.52
N PHE A 309 0.73 3.91 -33.65
CA PHE A 309 0.48 4.17 -32.23
C PHE A 309 1.47 3.42 -31.34
N VAL A 310 1.72 3.99 -30.15
CA VAL A 310 2.54 3.42 -29.08
C VAL A 310 1.75 3.50 -27.79
N ILE A 311 1.66 2.37 -27.06
CA ILE A 311 1.14 2.30 -25.70
C ILE A 311 2.34 1.97 -24.80
N ASP A 312 2.80 2.93 -24.01
CA ASP A 312 3.96 2.86 -23.13
C ASP A 312 3.59 2.94 -21.64
N ASP A 313 2.29 3.03 -21.34
CA ASP A 313 1.75 3.24 -20.00
C ASP A 313 0.95 2.04 -19.46
N LEU A 314 1.22 0.84 -19.96
CA LEU A 314 0.66 -0.39 -19.42
C LEU A 314 1.01 -0.54 -17.94
N TYR A 315 0.05 -0.93 -17.13
CA TYR A 315 0.36 -1.33 -15.75
C TYR A 315 1.34 -2.49 -15.73
N ASN A 316 2.19 -2.52 -14.70
CA ASN A 316 2.93 -3.73 -14.35
C ASN A 316 1.90 -4.79 -13.94
N THR A 317 1.53 -5.64 -14.88
CA THR A 317 0.72 -6.82 -14.64
C THR A 317 1.60 -7.90 -14.04
N SER A 318 1.09 -9.10 -13.84
CA SER A 318 1.80 -10.21 -13.16
C SER A 318 3.20 -10.57 -13.71
N GLY A 319 3.70 -9.86 -14.71
CA GLY A 319 5.01 -10.11 -15.34
C GLY A 319 5.07 -11.43 -16.12
N GLN A 320 3.93 -12.02 -16.40
CA GLN A 320 3.83 -13.42 -16.81
C GLN A 320 2.74 -13.57 -17.86
N GLY A 321 3.12 -14.14 -19.01
CA GLY A 321 2.24 -14.38 -20.16
C GLY A 321 2.25 -13.22 -21.17
N ASP A 322 2.28 -13.59 -22.43
CA ASP A 322 2.35 -12.65 -23.53
C ASP A 322 1.09 -11.77 -23.62
N LEU A 323 1.26 -10.57 -24.16
CA LEU A 323 0.15 -9.65 -24.38
C LEU A 323 -0.45 -9.91 -25.77
N GLU A 324 -1.74 -10.19 -25.82
CA GLU A 324 -2.50 -10.24 -27.06
C GLU A 324 -3.12 -8.87 -27.33
N VAL A 325 -2.80 -8.28 -28.45
CA VAL A 325 -3.27 -6.97 -28.86
C VAL A 325 -4.27 -7.11 -30.00
N GLU A 326 -5.50 -6.65 -29.77
CA GLU A 326 -6.57 -6.63 -30.77
C GLU A 326 -6.83 -5.17 -31.19
N VAL A 327 -6.70 -4.87 -32.46
CA VAL A 327 -7.03 -3.58 -33.04
C VAL A 327 -8.34 -3.71 -33.80
N ILE A 328 -9.35 -2.96 -33.37
CA ILE A 328 -10.69 -2.94 -33.99
C ILE A 328 -10.86 -1.60 -34.68
N GLU A 329 -10.84 -1.63 -35.99
CA GLU A 329 -10.99 -0.45 -36.86
C GLU A 329 -12.44 0.07 -36.88
N ALA A 330 -12.66 1.32 -37.23
CA ALA A 330 -13.98 1.95 -37.34
C ALA A 330 -14.98 1.17 -38.21
N ASN A 331 -14.49 0.45 -39.22
CA ASN A 331 -15.30 -0.42 -40.08
C ASN A 331 -15.54 -1.83 -39.50
N GLY A 332 -15.11 -2.08 -38.24
CA GLY A 332 -15.26 -3.37 -37.58
C GLY A 332 -14.22 -4.42 -37.98
N LYS A 333 -13.28 -4.12 -38.87
CA LYS A 333 -12.16 -5.00 -39.20
C LYS A 333 -11.26 -5.17 -37.97
N ARG A 334 -10.87 -6.40 -37.66
CA ARG A 334 -10.01 -6.74 -36.53
C ARG A 334 -8.67 -7.26 -37.00
N SER A 335 -7.61 -6.81 -36.35
CA SER A 335 -6.26 -7.37 -36.48
C SER A 335 -5.72 -7.68 -35.11
N THR A 336 -5.02 -8.81 -34.97
CA THR A 336 -4.42 -9.26 -33.72
C THR A 336 -2.94 -9.51 -33.87
N PHE A 337 -2.16 -9.17 -32.86
CA PHE A 337 -0.75 -9.51 -32.78
C PHE A 337 -0.35 -9.71 -31.32
N THR A 338 0.78 -10.39 -31.08
CA THR A 338 1.24 -10.73 -29.74
C THR A 338 2.52 -9.97 -29.41
N VAL A 339 2.58 -9.39 -28.20
CA VAL A 339 3.78 -8.77 -27.66
C VAL A 339 4.30 -9.66 -26.53
N PRO A 340 5.52 -10.22 -26.66
CA PRO A 340 6.09 -11.09 -25.64
C PRO A 340 6.28 -10.34 -24.32
N TYR A 341 5.81 -10.93 -23.20
CA TYR A 341 5.94 -10.35 -21.89
C TYR A 341 6.46 -11.37 -20.88
N SER A 342 7.73 -11.24 -20.53
CA SER A 342 8.36 -11.94 -19.43
C SER A 342 9.37 -11.01 -18.77
N SER A 343 9.45 -11.00 -17.44
CA SER A 343 10.36 -10.15 -16.70
C SER A 343 11.09 -10.89 -15.59
N VAL A 344 12.32 -10.49 -15.33
CA VAL A 344 13.05 -10.79 -14.09
C VAL A 344 13.16 -9.51 -13.25
N PRO A 345 13.52 -9.60 -11.95
CA PRO A 345 13.56 -8.43 -11.06
C PRO A 345 14.35 -7.23 -11.58
N ASP A 346 15.38 -7.47 -12.40
CA ASP A 346 16.26 -6.42 -12.93
C ASP A 346 15.79 -5.82 -14.27
N SER A 347 14.58 -6.18 -14.76
CA SER A 347 14.05 -5.63 -16.01
C SER A 347 13.57 -4.19 -15.80
N VAL A 348 13.96 -3.29 -16.72
CA VAL A 348 13.56 -1.87 -16.73
C VAL A 348 12.82 -1.57 -18.03
N ARG A 349 11.76 -0.75 -17.98
CA ARG A 349 10.98 -0.36 -19.18
C ARG A 349 11.84 0.38 -20.20
N PRO A 350 11.53 0.24 -21.51
CA PRO A 350 12.19 1.00 -22.55
C PRO A 350 12.18 2.50 -22.26
N GLY A 351 13.33 3.14 -22.51
CA GLY A 351 13.51 4.58 -22.29
C GLY A 351 13.71 5.00 -20.83
N ASN A 352 13.38 4.16 -19.84
CA ASN A 352 13.57 4.48 -18.43
C ASN A 352 15.01 4.18 -17.95
N TRP A 353 15.41 4.94 -16.94
CA TRP A 353 16.68 4.78 -16.25
C TRP A 353 16.43 4.54 -14.77
N THR A 354 17.15 3.60 -14.18
CA THR A 354 17.27 3.47 -12.73
C THR A 354 18.74 3.54 -12.35
N TYR A 355 19.02 4.23 -11.26
CA TYR A 355 20.40 4.40 -10.81
C TYR A 355 20.48 4.46 -9.29
N GLY A 356 21.65 4.10 -8.78
CA GLY A 356 22.01 4.24 -7.38
C GLY A 356 23.46 4.65 -7.24
N LEU A 357 23.69 5.75 -6.54
CA LEU A 357 25.02 6.27 -6.21
C LEU A 357 25.19 6.29 -4.70
N ALA A 358 26.33 5.86 -4.22
CA ALA A 358 26.68 5.88 -2.81
C ALA A 358 28.16 6.27 -2.64
N LEU A 359 28.40 7.18 -1.71
CA LEU A 359 29.73 7.62 -1.31
C LEU A 359 29.77 7.70 0.22
N GLY A 360 30.71 7.03 0.85
CA GLY A 360 30.80 7.08 2.30
C GLY A 360 31.75 6.05 2.89
N ARG A 361 31.58 5.80 4.18
CA ARG A 361 32.35 4.84 4.96
C ARG A 361 31.51 3.63 5.33
N VAL A 362 32.03 2.42 5.08
CA VAL A 362 31.34 1.18 5.43
C VAL A 362 31.25 1.05 6.95
N ARG A 363 30.05 0.86 7.47
CA ARG A 363 29.83 0.63 8.91
C ARG A 363 30.45 -0.70 9.34
N GLN A 364 30.74 -0.86 10.62
CA GLN A 364 31.38 -2.05 11.23
C GLN A 364 32.89 -2.16 10.97
N TYR A 365 33.47 -1.36 10.09
CA TYR A 365 34.91 -1.40 9.74
C TYR A 365 35.62 -0.07 10.01
N TYR A 366 35.18 0.66 11.06
CA TYR A 366 35.78 1.99 11.38
C TYR A 366 37.24 1.95 11.82
N SER A 367 37.72 0.77 12.25
CA SER A 367 39.13 0.57 12.63
C SER A 367 40.08 0.53 11.43
N VAL A 368 39.56 0.41 10.22
CA VAL A 368 40.35 0.32 9.00
C VAL A 368 39.90 1.38 7.99
N GLU A 369 40.74 1.68 6.98
CA GLU A 369 40.36 2.54 5.87
C GLU A 369 39.24 1.86 5.06
N ASN A 370 38.07 2.49 5.06
CA ASN A 370 36.82 1.89 4.61
C ASN A 370 35.96 2.81 3.74
N THR A 371 36.55 3.89 3.24
CA THR A 371 35.84 4.81 2.32
C THR A 371 35.64 4.13 0.97
N PHE A 372 34.44 4.29 0.41
CA PHE A 372 34.07 3.68 -0.87
C PHE A 372 33.17 4.59 -1.69
N PHE A 373 33.18 4.36 -2.98
CA PHE A 373 32.23 4.85 -3.95
C PHE A 373 31.54 3.66 -4.62
N GLU A 374 30.25 3.75 -4.83
CA GLU A 374 29.46 2.81 -5.63
C GLU A 374 28.53 3.56 -6.56
N GLY A 375 28.50 3.13 -7.82
CA GLY A 375 27.55 3.60 -8.82
C GLY A 375 27.02 2.44 -9.62
N VAL A 376 25.71 2.34 -9.75
CA VAL A 376 25.02 1.37 -10.61
C VAL A 376 23.99 2.09 -11.45
N LEU A 377 23.95 1.76 -12.72
CA LEU A 377 23.04 2.30 -13.71
C LEU A 377 22.38 1.17 -14.49
N GLN A 378 21.08 1.24 -14.64
CA GLN A 378 20.29 0.32 -15.47
C GLN A 378 19.46 1.11 -16.46
N ARG A 379 19.35 0.65 -17.69
CA ARG A 379 18.58 1.28 -18.76
C ARG A 379 17.80 0.24 -19.55
N GLY A 380 16.48 0.47 -19.67
CA GLY A 380 15.67 -0.24 -20.65
C GLY A 380 15.94 0.30 -22.06
N ILE A 381 16.54 -0.54 -22.90
CA ILE A 381 16.91 -0.17 -24.28
C ILE A 381 15.74 -0.48 -25.21
N SER A 382 15.09 -1.60 -25.00
CA SER A 382 13.94 -2.05 -25.80
C SER A 382 13.04 -2.96 -24.95
N ASN A 383 11.91 -3.37 -25.50
CA ASN A 383 11.03 -4.37 -24.86
C ASN A 383 11.71 -5.72 -24.58
N ARG A 384 12.85 -5.97 -25.22
CA ARG A 384 13.57 -7.24 -25.09
C ARG A 384 14.87 -7.12 -24.32
N PHE A 385 15.38 -5.91 -24.11
CA PHE A 385 16.73 -5.76 -23.58
C PHE A 385 16.85 -4.62 -22.56
N THR A 386 17.34 -4.94 -21.36
CA THR A 386 17.78 -4.02 -20.32
C THR A 386 19.28 -4.17 -20.15
N ALA A 387 20.04 -3.08 -20.17
CA ALA A 387 21.47 -3.07 -19.88
C ALA A 387 21.72 -2.59 -18.45
N THR A 388 22.72 -3.18 -17.79
CA THR A 388 23.18 -2.83 -16.45
C THR A 388 24.68 -2.63 -16.46
N ALA A 389 25.17 -1.54 -15.85
CA ALA A 389 26.59 -1.27 -15.64
C ALA A 389 26.80 -0.70 -14.24
N GLY A 390 27.95 -0.94 -13.65
CA GLY A 390 28.26 -0.37 -12.34
C GLY A 390 29.72 -0.51 -11.95
N SER A 391 30.09 0.23 -10.90
CA SER A 391 31.40 0.14 -10.29
C SER A 391 31.31 0.31 -8.77
N ARG A 392 32.20 -0.38 -8.05
CA ARG A 392 32.43 -0.20 -6.61
C ARG A 392 33.92 -0.06 -6.39
N ILE A 393 34.32 1.09 -5.88
CA ILE A 393 35.74 1.46 -5.74
C ILE A 393 36.01 1.84 -4.29
N ALA A 394 37.08 1.30 -3.74
CA ALA A 394 37.62 1.66 -2.42
C ALA A 394 39.13 1.57 -2.45
N LYS A 395 39.78 1.96 -1.36
CA LYS A 395 41.26 1.78 -1.25
C LYS A 395 41.61 0.32 -1.45
N ASP A 396 42.52 0.06 -2.40
CA ASP A 396 43.01 -1.29 -2.77
C ASP A 396 41.94 -2.28 -3.21
N TYR A 397 40.77 -1.75 -3.64
CA TYR A 397 39.63 -2.53 -4.12
C TYR A 397 38.94 -1.83 -5.28
N GLN A 398 38.67 -2.55 -6.32
CA GLN A 398 37.80 -2.12 -7.40
C GLN A 398 37.00 -3.30 -7.96
N ALA A 399 35.73 -3.05 -8.21
CA ALA A 399 34.86 -4.01 -8.85
C ALA A 399 34.04 -3.34 -9.95
N TRP A 400 33.87 -4.04 -11.05
CA TRP A 400 33.14 -3.59 -12.22
C TRP A 400 32.03 -4.57 -12.53
N LEU A 401 30.83 -4.04 -12.71
CA LEU A 401 29.62 -4.79 -13.05
C LEU A 401 29.23 -4.51 -14.49
N ALA A 402 28.99 -5.55 -15.25
CA ALA A 402 28.34 -5.48 -16.55
C ALA A 402 27.31 -6.59 -16.64
N GLY A 403 26.14 -6.27 -17.17
CA GLY A 403 25.06 -7.23 -17.27
C GLY A 403 23.88 -6.74 -18.09
N GLY A 404 22.87 -7.58 -18.16
CA GLY A 404 21.65 -7.25 -18.83
C GLY A 404 20.57 -8.34 -18.70
N VAL A 405 19.36 -7.96 -19.05
CA VAL A 405 18.21 -8.84 -19.09
C VAL A 405 17.69 -8.92 -20.52
N TRP A 406 17.47 -10.13 -20.99
CA TRP A 406 16.88 -10.39 -22.29
C TRP A 406 15.53 -11.06 -22.13
N GLY A 407 14.46 -10.37 -22.57
CA GLY A 407 13.09 -10.88 -22.60
C GLY A 407 12.76 -11.53 -23.94
N SER A 408 12.19 -12.72 -23.90
CA SER A 408 11.83 -13.49 -25.09
C SER A 408 10.53 -14.29 -24.86
N PRO A 409 9.89 -14.81 -25.93
CA PRO A 409 8.73 -15.67 -25.79
C PRO A 409 9.00 -16.94 -24.96
N VAL A 410 10.25 -17.41 -24.91
CA VAL A 410 10.64 -18.57 -24.11
C VAL A 410 10.98 -18.23 -22.65
N GLY A 411 10.91 -16.97 -22.25
CA GLY A 411 11.17 -16.49 -20.89
C GLY A 411 12.13 -15.30 -20.85
N ALA A 412 12.35 -14.77 -19.66
CA ALA A 412 13.32 -13.72 -19.39
C ALA A 412 14.60 -14.32 -18.81
N MET A 413 15.73 -13.91 -19.35
CA MET A 413 17.06 -14.31 -18.91
C MET A 413 17.86 -13.09 -18.48
N GLY A 414 18.40 -13.10 -17.28
CA GLY A 414 19.32 -12.09 -16.77
C GLY A 414 20.73 -12.67 -16.64
N ILE A 415 21.73 -11.93 -17.12
CA ILE A 415 23.14 -12.27 -16.97
C ILE A 415 23.85 -11.07 -16.39
N ASN A 416 24.48 -11.22 -15.21
CA ASN A 416 25.25 -10.20 -14.56
C ASN A 416 26.63 -10.76 -14.22
N THR A 417 27.67 -10.00 -14.54
CA THR A 417 29.05 -10.38 -14.26
C THR A 417 29.76 -9.27 -13.51
N ILE A 418 30.43 -9.61 -12.42
CA ILE A 418 31.26 -8.70 -11.64
C ILE A 418 32.69 -9.18 -11.70
N PHE A 419 33.55 -8.32 -12.15
CA PHE A 419 34.98 -8.50 -12.04
C PHE A 419 35.50 -7.72 -10.83
N SER A 420 36.29 -8.35 -9.95
CA SER A 420 36.89 -7.69 -8.79
C SER A 420 38.38 -7.84 -8.76
N GLN A 421 39.04 -6.77 -8.33
CA GLN A 421 40.46 -6.72 -8.07
C GLN A 421 40.71 -6.16 -6.68
N ALA A 422 41.42 -6.90 -5.84
CA ALA A 422 41.67 -6.53 -4.46
C ALA A 422 43.12 -6.80 -4.04
N ARG A 423 43.60 -6.05 -3.05
CA ARG A 423 44.85 -6.37 -2.31
C ARG A 423 44.44 -6.75 -0.89
N VAL A 424 44.55 -7.99 -0.53
CA VAL A 424 43.97 -8.54 0.72
C VAL A 424 45.06 -9.09 1.64
N GLU A 425 45.67 -10.22 1.30
CA GLU A 425 46.63 -10.90 2.13
C GLU A 425 48.06 -10.50 1.76
N GLN A 426 48.87 -10.13 2.78
CA GLN A 426 50.29 -9.77 2.56
C GLN A 426 50.54 -8.82 1.38
N ASN A 427 49.57 -7.91 1.13
CA ASN A 427 49.60 -6.98 -0.01
C ASN A 427 49.55 -7.67 -1.40
N LYS A 428 49.15 -8.94 -1.46
CA LYS A 428 49.05 -9.70 -2.70
C LYS A 428 47.83 -9.26 -3.50
N LYS A 429 48.02 -8.93 -4.75
CA LYS A 429 46.95 -8.63 -5.68
C LYS A 429 46.17 -9.90 -6.03
N THR A 430 44.85 -9.90 -5.77
CA THR A 430 43.93 -10.99 -6.08
C THR A 430 42.88 -10.49 -7.06
N THR A 431 42.64 -11.23 -8.12
CA THR A 431 41.61 -10.92 -9.12
C THR A 431 40.65 -12.08 -9.29
N GLY A 432 39.42 -11.78 -9.53
CA GLY A 432 38.40 -12.79 -9.78
C GLY A 432 37.14 -12.21 -10.38
N TRP A 433 36.25 -13.09 -10.77
CA TRP A 433 34.95 -12.71 -11.30
C TRP A 433 33.84 -13.58 -10.70
N ARG A 434 32.64 -13.02 -10.66
CA ARG A 434 31.39 -13.66 -10.27
C ARG A 434 30.37 -13.44 -11.37
N ALA A 435 29.80 -14.49 -11.87
CA ALA A 435 28.69 -14.44 -12.82
C ALA A 435 27.41 -14.96 -12.18
N GLU A 436 26.31 -14.36 -12.52
CA GLU A 436 24.98 -14.75 -12.09
C GLU A 436 24.08 -14.85 -13.32
N LEU A 437 23.43 -15.98 -13.49
CA LEU A 437 22.43 -16.25 -14.50
C LEU A 437 21.09 -16.39 -13.80
N SER A 438 20.07 -15.64 -14.21
CA SER A 438 18.71 -15.75 -13.73
C SER A 438 17.77 -16.06 -14.88
N TYR A 439 16.72 -16.83 -14.60
CA TYR A 439 15.69 -17.20 -15.59
C TYR A 439 14.31 -17.18 -14.93
N SER A 440 13.31 -16.65 -15.63
CA SER A 440 11.92 -16.63 -15.18
C SER A 440 10.98 -16.85 -16.36
N LYS A 441 10.00 -17.75 -16.19
CA LYS A 441 8.93 -17.99 -17.18
C LYS A 441 7.66 -18.47 -16.47
N THR A 442 6.54 -17.95 -16.90
CA THR A 442 5.22 -18.52 -16.61
C THR A 442 4.67 -19.14 -17.88
N PHE A 443 4.17 -20.34 -17.76
CA PHE A 443 3.58 -21.12 -18.83
C PHE A 443 2.05 -21.02 -18.77
N GLU A 444 1.39 -21.11 -19.91
CA GLU A 444 -0.08 -21.10 -20.02
C GLU A 444 -0.75 -22.25 -19.27
N THR A 445 0.00 -23.33 -19.01
CA THR A 445 -0.43 -24.48 -18.22
C THR A 445 -0.57 -24.21 -16.72
N GLY A 446 -0.42 -22.97 -16.27
CA GLY A 446 -0.42 -22.61 -14.84
C GLY A 446 0.91 -22.95 -14.12
N THR A 447 1.93 -23.34 -14.89
CA THR A 447 3.27 -23.59 -14.35
C THR A 447 4.04 -22.29 -14.25
N ASN A 448 4.53 -21.98 -13.05
CA ASN A 448 5.38 -20.84 -12.78
C ASN A 448 6.77 -21.30 -12.41
N LEU A 449 7.73 -21.14 -13.29
CA LEU A 449 9.14 -21.22 -12.95
C LEU A 449 9.58 -19.80 -12.54
N VAL A 450 9.44 -19.51 -11.25
CA VAL A 450 9.52 -18.13 -10.77
C VAL A 450 10.94 -17.60 -10.74
N LEU A 451 11.91 -18.46 -10.41
CA LEU A 451 13.31 -18.05 -10.43
C LEU A 451 14.19 -19.30 -10.48
N ALA A 452 14.98 -19.44 -11.54
CA ALA A 452 16.18 -20.29 -11.52
C ALA A 452 17.38 -19.33 -11.55
N ALA A 453 18.18 -19.32 -10.49
CA ALA A 453 19.37 -18.50 -10.40
C ALA A 453 20.60 -19.39 -10.18
N TYR A 454 21.61 -19.20 -11.03
CA TYR A 454 22.89 -19.85 -10.90
C TYR A 454 23.97 -18.78 -10.75
N ARG A 455 24.75 -18.91 -9.68
CA ARG A 455 25.89 -18.05 -9.40
C ARG A 455 27.18 -18.89 -9.41
N TYR A 456 28.16 -18.41 -10.13
CA TYR A 456 29.51 -18.95 -10.11
C TYR A 456 30.50 -17.84 -9.72
N SER A 457 31.40 -18.14 -8.79
CA SER A 457 32.48 -17.25 -8.38
C SER A 457 33.83 -17.95 -8.51
N THR A 458 34.84 -17.29 -9.02
CA THR A 458 36.22 -17.79 -9.00
C THR A 458 36.83 -17.67 -7.62
N SER A 459 37.83 -18.48 -7.31
CA SER A 459 38.51 -18.49 -6.00
C SER A 459 39.19 -17.16 -5.65
N GLY A 460 39.49 -16.33 -6.63
CA GLY A 460 40.08 -15.00 -6.44
C GLY A 460 39.07 -13.86 -6.33
N PHE A 461 37.78 -14.13 -6.51
CA PHE A 461 36.74 -13.09 -6.34
C PHE A 461 36.66 -12.64 -4.87
N ARG A 462 36.61 -11.33 -4.67
CA ARG A 462 36.43 -10.72 -3.34
C ARG A 462 35.33 -9.66 -3.43
N ASP A 463 34.45 -9.63 -2.46
CA ASP A 463 33.56 -8.49 -2.21
C ASP A 463 34.27 -7.46 -1.34
N LEU A 464 33.80 -6.22 -1.32
CA LEU A 464 34.38 -5.16 -0.48
C LEU A 464 34.33 -5.53 1.01
N GLN A 465 33.26 -6.15 1.47
CA GLN A 465 33.14 -6.62 2.86
C GLN A 465 34.23 -7.64 3.22
N ASP A 466 34.55 -8.55 2.29
CA ASP A 466 35.62 -9.54 2.49
C ASP A 466 36.99 -8.86 2.63
N VAL A 467 37.25 -7.86 1.79
CA VAL A 467 38.50 -7.09 1.83
C VAL A 467 38.64 -6.34 3.15
N LEU A 468 37.59 -5.65 3.59
CA LEU A 468 37.57 -4.92 4.85
C LEU A 468 37.67 -5.84 6.07
N GLY A 469 37.01 -7.00 6.02
CA GLY A 469 37.06 -8.01 7.07
C GLY A 469 38.45 -8.58 7.27
N VAL A 470 39.15 -8.99 6.21
CA VAL A 470 40.50 -9.49 6.28
C VAL A 470 41.49 -8.36 6.71
N ARG A 471 41.27 -7.14 6.24
CA ARG A 471 42.08 -5.99 6.65
C ARG A 471 41.93 -5.74 8.15
N ARG A 472 40.73 -5.75 8.70
CA ARG A 472 40.44 -5.64 10.12
C ARG A 472 41.09 -6.79 10.90
N GLN A 473 41.01 -8.02 10.41
CA GLN A 473 41.67 -9.16 11.02
C GLN A 473 43.19 -8.94 11.15
N ASN A 474 43.84 -8.42 10.09
CA ASN A 474 45.27 -8.15 10.10
C ASN A 474 45.69 -7.04 11.10
N GLU A 475 44.79 -6.03 11.29
CA GLU A 475 45.08 -4.92 12.20
C GLU A 475 44.74 -5.22 13.67
N THR A 476 43.64 -5.96 13.90
CA THR A 476 43.11 -6.15 15.26
C THR A 476 43.27 -7.56 15.81
N GLY A 477 43.72 -8.52 15.01
CA GLY A 477 43.81 -9.94 15.37
C GLY A 477 42.46 -10.66 15.47
N ILE A 478 41.30 -9.96 15.23
CA ILE A 478 39.96 -10.54 15.28
C ILE A 478 39.72 -11.36 14.02
N SER A 479 39.57 -12.67 14.18
CA SER A 479 39.33 -13.59 13.05
C SER A 479 38.11 -13.16 12.21
N TYR A 480 38.30 -13.11 10.91
CA TYR A 480 37.23 -12.87 9.94
C TYR A 480 36.86 -14.15 9.19
N TYR A 481 35.59 -14.44 9.18
CA TYR A 481 35.04 -15.55 8.42
C TYR A 481 33.91 -15.09 7.52
N SER A 482 33.96 -15.48 6.25
CA SER A 482 32.95 -15.14 5.25
C SER A 482 32.63 -16.35 4.37
N ASP A 483 31.36 -16.70 4.32
CA ASP A 483 30.86 -17.71 3.39
C ASP A 483 30.90 -17.21 1.95
N SER A 484 30.66 -15.90 1.70
CA SER A 484 30.69 -15.32 0.36
C SER A 484 32.06 -15.40 -0.28
N MET A 485 33.15 -15.23 0.49
CA MET A 485 34.52 -15.31 0.01
C MET A 485 34.91 -16.70 -0.51
N ASN A 486 34.33 -17.72 0.06
CA ASN A 486 34.64 -19.12 -0.26
C ASN A 486 33.60 -19.79 -1.16
N GLN A 487 32.46 -19.12 -1.43
CA GLN A 487 31.38 -19.69 -2.24
C GLN A 487 31.82 -19.83 -3.70
N ARG A 488 31.74 -21.06 -4.22
CA ARG A 488 32.06 -21.41 -5.60
C ARG A 488 30.84 -21.36 -6.48
N ASN A 489 29.83 -22.17 -6.14
CA ASN A 489 28.59 -22.27 -6.90
C ASN A 489 27.40 -22.10 -5.97
N ARG A 490 26.33 -21.53 -6.50
CA ARG A 490 25.01 -21.55 -5.89
C ARG A 490 23.97 -21.68 -6.98
N LEU A 491 23.13 -22.70 -6.85
CA LEU A 491 21.95 -22.89 -7.67
C LEU A 491 20.72 -22.78 -6.79
N SER A 492 19.72 -22.02 -7.23
CA SER A 492 18.40 -21.97 -6.61
C SER A 492 17.32 -22.00 -7.67
N ALA A 493 16.24 -22.74 -7.43
CA ALA A 493 15.10 -22.82 -8.32
C ALA A 493 13.82 -22.95 -7.51
N THR A 494 12.76 -22.24 -7.93
CA THR A 494 11.42 -22.37 -7.39
C THR A 494 10.45 -22.59 -8.54
N LEU A 495 9.72 -23.69 -8.47
CA LEU A 495 8.70 -24.10 -9.42
C LEU A 495 7.36 -24.12 -8.69
N GLY A 496 6.37 -23.46 -9.23
CA GLY A 496 4.98 -23.55 -8.80
C GLY A 496 4.10 -24.09 -9.92
N GLN A 497 3.20 -25.01 -9.61
CA GLN A 497 2.21 -25.54 -10.53
C GLN A 497 0.84 -25.44 -9.88
N SER A 498 -0.03 -24.64 -10.47
CA SER A 498 -1.44 -24.57 -10.08
C SER A 498 -2.27 -25.46 -10.98
N PHE A 499 -3.16 -26.23 -10.37
CA PHE A 499 -4.19 -27.01 -11.05
C PHE A 499 -5.54 -26.56 -10.49
N ASP A 500 -6.42 -26.04 -11.35
CA ASP A 500 -7.64 -25.30 -10.99
C ASP A 500 -8.46 -25.96 -9.87
N ASN A 501 -8.65 -27.27 -9.90
CA ASN A 501 -9.47 -27.99 -8.93
C ASN A 501 -8.67 -28.95 -8.03
N VAL A 502 -7.37 -29.12 -8.28
CA VAL A 502 -6.53 -30.09 -7.59
C VAL A 502 -5.58 -29.43 -6.60
N GLY A 503 -5.43 -28.09 -6.66
CA GLY A 503 -4.58 -27.34 -5.77
C GLY A 503 -3.24 -26.92 -6.38
N MET A 504 -2.34 -26.48 -5.54
CA MET A 504 -1.05 -25.92 -5.92
C MET A 504 0.10 -26.79 -5.39
N PHE A 505 0.98 -27.20 -6.28
CA PHE A 505 2.28 -27.79 -5.96
C PHE A 505 3.37 -26.73 -6.03
N SER A 506 4.30 -26.77 -5.11
CA SER A 506 5.50 -25.93 -5.09
C SER A 506 6.75 -26.78 -4.84
N LEU A 507 7.79 -26.50 -5.61
CA LEU A 507 9.09 -27.13 -5.44
C LEU A 507 10.14 -26.02 -5.33
N SER A 508 10.86 -25.99 -4.21
CA SER A 508 12.01 -25.12 -4.01
C SER A 508 13.26 -25.96 -3.81
N ALA A 509 14.30 -25.64 -4.54
CA ALA A 509 15.58 -26.31 -4.42
C ALA A 509 16.71 -25.29 -4.38
N SER A 510 17.66 -25.45 -3.46
CA SER A 510 18.90 -24.69 -3.47
C SER A 510 20.09 -25.56 -3.10
N THR A 511 21.24 -25.30 -3.75
CA THR A 511 22.49 -25.97 -3.41
C THR A 511 23.63 -24.97 -3.54
N ALA A 512 24.59 -25.04 -2.61
CA ALA A 512 25.81 -24.21 -2.64
C ALA A 512 27.02 -25.06 -2.29
N ASP A 513 28.14 -24.86 -2.99
CA ASP A 513 29.44 -25.45 -2.72
C ASP A 513 30.54 -24.38 -2.60
N TYR A 514 31.62 -24.73 -1.94
CA TYR A 514 32.64 -23.81 -1.46
C TYR A 514 34.05 -24.29 -1.83
N TYR A 515 35.01 -23.34 -1.94
CA TYR A 515 36.41 -23.64 -2.25
C TYR A 515 37.21 -24.19 -1.06
N ASN A 516 36.79 -23.90 0.17
CA ASN A 516 37.54 -24.26 1.40
C ASN A 516 37.18 -25.65 1.95
N ASN A 517 36.83 -26.60 1.09
CA ASN A 517 36.35 -27.92 1.47
C ASN A 517 35.16 -27.95 2.42
N LYS A 518 34.53 -26.81 2.63
CA LYS A 518 33.26 -26.75 3.34
C LYS A 518 32.23 -27.54 2.55
N SER A 519 31.53 -28.39 3.24
CA SER A 519 30.60 -29.31 2.58
C SER A 519 29.41 -28.56 1.95
N ARG A 520 28.96 -29.16 0.84
CA ARG A 520 27.81 -28.68 0.10
C ARG A 520 26.57 -28.58 0.99
N ILE A 521 25.95 -27.42 1.02
CA ILE A 521 24.64 -27.20 1.59
C ILE A 521 23.60 -27.48 0.51
N THR A 522 22.62 -28.33 0.80
CA THR A 522 21.53 -28.62 -0.13
C THR A 522 20.22 -28.52 0.63
N GLN A 523 19.26 -27.80 0.08
CA GLN A 523 17.89 -27.68 0.56
C GLN A 523 16.94 -28.05 -0.55
N LEU A 524 15.99 -28.92 -0.24
CA LEU A 524 14.91 -29.30 -1.14
C LEU A 524 13.61 -29.23 -0.35
N GLN A 525 12.61 -28.57 -0.89
CA GLN A 525 11.29 -28.46 -0.28
C GLN A 525 10.23 -28.68 -1.34
N LEU A 526 9.31 -29.57 -1.03
CA LEU A 526 8.12 -29.87 -1.83
C LEU A 526 6.90 -29.52 -0.98
N GLY A 527 6.06 -28.65 -1.50
CA GLY A 527 4.80 -28.22 -0.89
C GLY A 527 3.61 -28.58 -1.77
N TYR A 528 2.52 -28.91 -1.14
CA TYR A 528 1.22 -29.05 -1.77
C TYR A 528 0.15 -28.42 -0.89
N ASN A 529 -0.68 -27.55 -1.47
CA ASN A 529 -1.79 -26.90 -0.79
C ASN A 529 -3.05 -26.96 -1.64
N ASN A 530 -4.17 -27.26 -0.98
CA ASN A 530 -5.47 -27.26 -1.63
C ASN A 530 -6.57 -26.87 -0.64
N ASN A 531 -7.71 -26.47 -1.20
CA ASN A 531 -8.94 -26.20 -0.46
C ASN A 531 -10.03 -27.18 -0.91
N TRP A 532 -10.59 -27.91 0.04
CA TRP A 532 -11.76 -28.73 -0.21
C TRP A 532 -12.97 -28.09 0.48
N LYS A 533 -13.84 -27.47 -0.30
CA LYS A 533 -14.92 -26.62 0.22
C LYS A 533 -14.33 -25.50 1.10
N LYS A 534 -14.66 -25.51 2.41
CA LYS A 534 -14.17 -24.54 3.40
C LYS A 534 -12.89 -25.02 4.13
N ILE A 535 -12.42 -26.23 3.86
CA ILE A 535 -11.27 -26.82 4.55
C ILE A 535 -10.01 -26.58 3.71
N SER A 536 -9.02 -25.92 4.30
CA SER A 536 -7.69 -25.76 3.74
C SER A 536 -6.77 -26.83 4.29
N TYR A 537 -5.99 -27.48 3.43
CA TYR A 537 -4.99 -28.46 3.86
C TYR A 537 -3.73 -28.37 3.04
N GLY A 538 -2.62 -28.70 3.68
CA GLY A 538 -1.31 -28.64 3.06
C GLY A 538 -0.35 -29.70 3.58
N PHE A 539 0.54 -30.11 2.70
CA PHE A 539 1.65 -31.02 2.99
C PHE A 539 2.95 -30.34 2.58
N ASN A 540 3.96 -30.48 3.41
CA ASN A 540 5.28 -29.97 3.10
C ASN A 540 6.33 -31.02 3.48
N VAL A 541 7.23 -31.33 2.55
CA VAL A 541 8.38 -32.21 2.77
C VAL A 541 9.63 -31.40 2.48
N ALA A 542 10.49 -31.27 3.45
CA ALA A 542 11.75 -30.58 3.28
C ALA A 542 12.94 -31.50 3.64
N ARG A 543 14.00 -31.39 2.87
CA ARG A 543 15.27 -32.02 3.15
C ARG A 543 16.35 -30.96 3.19
N GLN A 544 16.99 -30.82 4.33
CA GLN A 544 18.13 -29.94 4.51
C GLN A 544 19.36 -30.75 4.85
N ARG A 545 20.42 -30.54 4.06
CA ARG A 545 21.72 -31.11 4.35
C ARG A 545 22.70 -29.98 4.61
N THR A 546 23.21 -29.96 5.82
CA THR A 546 24.24 -29.00 6.25
C THR A 546 25.43 -29.81 6.73
N THR A 547 26.60 -29.33 6.44
CA THR A 547 27.83 -29.91 6.99
C THR A 547 28.57 -28.80 7.70
N TRP A 548 28.86 -29.02 8.95
CA TRP A 548 29.64 -28.12 9.79
C TRP A 548 31.07 -28.67 9.81
N ASN A 549 32.03 -27.90 9.34
CA ASN A 549 33.40 -28.13 9.71
C ASN A 549 33.60 -27.42 11.06
N THR A 550 33.58 -28.18 12.13
CA THR A 550 34.03 -27.66 13.42
C THR A 550 35.54 -27.52 13.36
N THR A 551 36.04 -26.41 12.86
CA THR A 551 37.31 -25.90 13.33
C THR A 551 37.03 -25.45 14.75
N ARG A 552 37.52 -26.21 15.69
CA ARG A 552 37.45 -25.92 17.11
C ARG A 552 38.16 -24.60 17.37
N SER A 553 37.46 -23.50 17.41
CA SER A 553 37.98 -22.20 17.82
C SER A 553 37.72 -22.03 19.32
N ASP A 554 38.82 -21.98 20.06
CA ASP A 554 39.06 -21.10 21.20
C ASP A 554 38.24 -21.24 22.51
N LEU A 555 37.51 -22.33 22.76
CA LEU A 555 36.86 -22.52 24.05
C LEU A 555 37.37 -23.74 24.85
N ASP A 556 38.27 -24.54 24.33
CA ASP A 556 38.90 -25.65 25.06
C ASP A 556 40.43 -25.60 24.99
N LEU A 557 41.00 -24.76 25.83
CA LEU A 557 42.44 -24.69 26.09
C LEU A 557 43.01 -25.92 26.80
N PHE A 558 42.22 -26.97 27.07
CA PHE A 558 42.68 -28.06 27.95
C PHE A 558 42.55 -29.48 27.42
N ASN A 559 42.04 -29.73 26.19
CA ASN A 559 42.08 -31.11 25.66
C ASN A 559 42.59 -31.14 24.23
N ARG A 560 43.84 -31.53 24.08
CA ARG A 560 44.46 -31.94 22.80
C ARG A 560 43.94 -33.32 22.43
N GLN A 561 43.02 -33.34 21.46
CA GLN A 561 42.90 -34.47 20.51
C GLN A 561 42.36 -33.95 19.21
N ASP A 562 43.22 -33.98 18.18
CA ASP A 562 42.87 -33.70 16.78
C ASP A 562 41.81 -34.69 16.28
N ASP A 563 40.57 -34.33 16.30
CA ASP A 563 39.52 -35.01 15.55
C ASP A 563 38.68 -33.92 14.80
N SER A 564 39.23 -33.47 13.68
CA SER A 564 38.49 -32.69 12.69
C SER A 564 37.53 -33.58 11.93
N ARG A 565 36.49 -34.06 12.62
CA ARG A 565 35.38 -34.76 11.94
C ARG A 565 34.39 -33.79 11.40
N ALA A 566 34.31 -33.69 10.07
CA ALA A 566 33.20 -33.02 9.41
C ALA A 566 31.89 -33.68 9.80
N GLN A 567 31.11 -33.08 10.69
CA GLN A 567 29.78 -33.56 11.07
C GLN A 567 28.82 -33.20 9.95
N ARG A 568 28.34 -34.23 9.30
CA ARG A 568 27.33 -34.14 8.26
C ARG A 568 25.95 -34.27 8.90
N TYR A 569 25.21 -33.17 8.95
CA TYR A 569 23.83 -33.16 9.44
C TYR A 569 22.88 -33.21 8.26
N THR A 570 22.01 -34.17 8.22
CA THR A 570 20.92 -34.27 7.25
C THR A 570 19.61 -34.36 8.02
N GLU A 571 18.74 -33.36 7.79
CA GLU A 571 17.40 -33.34 8.35
C GLU A 571 16.36 -33.48 7.23
N ASN A 572 15.43 -34.38 7.47
CA ASN A 572 14.23 -34.51 6.65
C ASN A 572 13.06 -34.14 7.55
N THR A 573 12.26 -33.17 7.11
CA THR A 573 11.06 -32.77 7.80
C THR A 573 9.85 -33.05 6.93
N PHE A 574 8.82 -33.56 7.58
CA PHE A 574 7.49 -33.71 7.00
C PHE A 574 6.54 -32.91 7.84
N SER A 575 5.74 -32.05 7.24
CA SER A 575 4.68 -31.32 7.91
C SER A 575 3.35 -31.42 7.18
N PHE A 576 2.31 -31.46 7.95
CA PHE A 576 0.93 -31.50 7.49
C PHE A 576 0.13 -30.47 8.29
N ASN A 577 -0.70 -29.72 7.62
CA ASN A 577 -1.64 -28.80 8.25
C ASN A 577 -3.02 -28.97 7.64
N ILE A 578 -4.03 -28.80 8.47
CA ILE A 578 -5.43 -28.70 8.06
C ILE A 578 -6.09 -27.60 8.88
N SER A 579 -6.88 -26.76 8.22
CA SER A 579 -7.59 -25.65 8.86
C SER A 579 -9.04 -25.63 8.37
N MET A 580 -9.96 -25.44 9.30
CA MET A 580 -11.38 -25.40 9.04
C MET A 580 -12.01 -24.19 9.75
N PRO A 581 -12.69 -23.30 9.04
CA PRO A 581 -13.47 -22.25 9.66
C PRO A 581 -14.67 -22.83 10.41
N LEU A 582 -15.05 -22.18 11.51
CA LEU A 582 -16.19 -22.58 12.30
C LEU A 582 -17.43 -21.81 11.85
N ASP A 583 -18.53 -22.54 11.59
CA ASP A 583 -19.76 -21.94 11.04
C ASP A 583 -20.54 -21.09 12.05
N TRP A 584 -20.31 -21.25 13.36
CA TRP A 584 -21.00 -20.46 14.40
C TRP A 584 -20.51 -19.00 14.46
N ASN A 585 -19.29 -18.78 14.00
CA ASN A 585 -18.70 -17.45 13.90
C ASN A 585 -17.72 -17.45 12.72
N ASN A 586 -18.05 -16.76 11.65
CA ASN A 586 -17.24 -16.70 10.43
C ASN A 586 -15.81 -16.16 10.64
N THR A 587 -15.49 -15.66 11.83
CA THR A 587 -14.18 -15.10 12.18
C THR A 587 -13.26 -16.10 12.89
N SER A 588 -13.72 -17.31 13.19
CA SER A 588 -12.94 -18.31 13.94
C SER A 588 -12.62 -19.54 13.11
N SER A 589 -11.47 -20.15 13.37
CA SER A 589 -11.01 -21.38 12.70
C SER A 589 -10.31 -22.33 13.68
N VAL A 590 -10.46 -23.64 13.42
CA VAL A 590 -9.69 -24.69 14.07
C VAL A 590 -8.65 -25.19 13.10
N SER A 591 -7.40 -25.31 13.57
CA SER A 591 -6.30 -25.81 12.78
C SER A 591 -5.55 -26.91 13.51
N TYR A 592 -5.23 -27.97 12.79
CA TYR A 592 -4.35 -29.04 13.27
C TYR A 592 -3.04 -28.97 12.49
N TYR A 593 -1.94 -29.05 13.19
CA TYR A 593 -0.59 -29.06 12.63
C TYR A 593 0.18 -30.28 13.15
N TYR A 594 0.82 -30.97 12.23
CA TYR A 594 1.72 -32.09 12.51
C TYR A 594 3.06 -31.83 11.85
N ASN A 595 4.13 -32.04 12.59
CA ASN A 595 5.50 -31.94 12.09
C ASN A 595 6.34 -33.10 12.59
N GLN A 596 7.12 -33.67 11.69
CA GLN A 596 8.06 -34.76 11.99
C GLN A 596 9.41 -34.45 11.39
N SER A 597 10.43 -34.51 12.22
CA SER A 597 11.83 -34.46 11.82
C SER A 597 12.56 -35.74 12.27
N LYS A 598 13.86 -35.79 12.11
CA LYS A 598 14.67 -36.92 12.59
C LYS A 598 14.66 -37.03 14.11
N GLN A 599 14.65 -35.90 14.78
CA GLN A 599 14.79 -35.81 16.24
C GLN A 599 13.48 -35.49 16.96
N THR A 600 12.54 -34.85 16.30
CA THR A 600 11.31 -34.40 16.93
C THR A 600 10.07 -34.80 16.13
N ARG A 601 9.01 -35.09 16.84
CA ARG A 601 7.68 -35.30 16.30
C ARG A 601 6.73 -34.44 17.14
N SER A 602 6.04 -33.51 16.52
CA SER A 602 5.12 -32.62 17.21
C SER A 602 3.75 -32.62 16.54
N SER A 603 2.74 -32.48 17.35
CA SER A 603 1.37 -32.25 16.88
C SER A 603 0.72 -31.17 17.74
N SER A 604 -0.07 -30.31 17.13
CA SER A 604 -0.80 -29.26 17.86
C SER A 604 -2.17 -29.02 17.23
N LEU A 605 -3.12 -28.74 18.08
CA LEU A 605 -4.46 -28.26 17.73
C LEU A 605 -4.58 -26.82 18.21
N SER A 606 -5.06 -25.93 17.36
CA SER A 606 -5.26 -24.54 17.70
C SER A 606 -6.65 -24.07 17.29
N LEU A 607 -7.21 -23.20 18.12
CA LEU A 607 -8.38 -22.38 17.85
C LEU A 607 -7.93 -20.95 17.74
N SER A 608 -8.20 -20.28 16.63
CA SER A 608 -7.88 -18.87 16.43
C SER A 608 -9.05 -18.14 15.83
N GLY A 609 -9.14 -16.85 16.12
CA GLY A 609 -10.23 -16.04 15.58
C GLY A 609 -10.09 -14.56 15.90
N ALA A 610 -11.09 -13.82 15.48
CA ALA A 610 -11.29 -12.42 15.81
C ALA A 610 -12.59 -12.23 16.58
N ALA A 611 -12.63 -11.21 17.43
CA ALA A 611 -13.74 -10.83 18.27
C ALA A 611 -13.83 -9.29 18.39
N GLY A 612 -14.93 -8.80 18.94
CA GLY A 612 -15.26 -7.38 18.99
C GLY A 612 -16.06 -6.94 17.77
N ASP A 613 -16.78 -5.82 17.89
CA ASP A 613 -17.69 -5.32 16.85
C ASP A 613 -16.93 -4.97 15.55
N ASN A 614 -15.68 -4.55 15.66
CA ASN A 614 -14.79 -4.19 14.55
C ASN A 614 -13.66 -5.21 14.31
N ASN A 615 -13.76 -6.45 14.86
CA ASN A 615 -12.70 -7.45 14.85
C ASN A 615 -11.37 -6.92 15.42
N ASP A 616 -11.45 -6.07 16.42
CA ASP A 616 -10.32 -5.38 17.05
C ASP A 616 -9.53 -6.29 18.02
N VAL A 617 -10.13 -7.40 18.44
CA VAL A 617 -9.46 -8.43 19.25
C VAL A 617 -9.18 -9.66 18.40
N SER A 618 -7.93 -10.08 18.32
CA SER A 618 -7.53 -11.37 17.75
C SER A 618 -7.00 -12.28 18.86
N TYR A 619 -7.37 -13.55 18.80
CA TYR A 619 -6.98 -14.53 19.80
C TYR A 619 -6.57 -15.86 19.16
N SER A 620 -5.71 -16.59 19.89
CA SER A 620 -5.38 -17.97 19.55
C SER A 620 -5.09 -18.76 20.83
N VAL A 621 -5.62 -19.96 20.90
CA VAL A 621 -5.33 -20.93 21.97
C VAL A 621 -4.87 -22.22 21.31
N TYR A 622 -3.83 -22.83 21.83
CA TYR A 622 -3.32 -24.08 21.29
C TYR A 622 -2.93 -25.05 22.39
N GLY A 623 -3.03 -26.35 22.06
CA GLY A 623 -2.48 -27.44 22.85
C GLY A 623 -1.79 -28.45 21.92
N GLY A 624 -0.67 -28.98 22.36
CA GLY A 624 0.12 -29.90 21.57
C GLY A 624 0.93 -30.88 22.37
N SER A 625 1.52 -31.81 21.64
CA SER A 625 2.47 -32.78 22.20
C SER A 625 3.73 -32.80 21.34
N GLU A 626 4.85 -32.91 21.99
CA GLU A 626 6.15 -33.06 21.37
C GLU A 626 6.83 -34.33 21.89
N HIS A 627 7.30 -35.10 20.95
CA HIS A 627 8.14 -36.28 21.24
C HIS A 627 9.54 -36.00 20.69
N SER A 628 10.52 -35.85 21.58
CA SER A 628 11.91 -35.65 21.22
C SER A 628 12.74 -36.91 21.48
N ARG A 629 13.69 -37.19 20.56
CA ARG A 629 14.63 -38.31 20.67
C ARG A 629 16.03 -37.69 20.83
N ASN A 630 16.57 -37.79 22.01
CA ASN A 630 17.95 -37.36 22.25
C ASN A 630 18.93 -38.32 21.63
N GLY A 631 20.13 -37.84 21.24
CA GLY A 631 21.16 -38.67 20.63
C GLY A 631 21.61 -39.87 21.46
N ASP A 632 21.35 -39.87 22.76
CA ASP A 632 21.65 -40.95 23.71
C ASP A 632 20.52 -42.00 23.84
N GLY A 633 19.53 -41.97 22.95
CA GLY A 633 18.44 -42.94 22.92
C GLY A 633 17.30 -42.71 23.92
N ASN A 634 17.40 -41.71 24.77
CA ASN A 634 16.34 -41.29 25.68
C ASN A 634 15.26 -40.53 24.93
N SER A 635 14.02 -40.97 25.02
CA SER A 635 12.86 -40.34 24.39
C SER A 635 12.09 -39.56 25.45
N GLY A 636 11.95 -38.26 25.26
CA GLY A 636 11.08 -37.38 26.07
C GLY A 636 9.73 -37.19 25.35
N HIS A 637 8.63 -37.21 26.09
CA HIS A 637 7.31 -36.82 25.64
C HIS A 637 6.86 -35.64 26.47
N ALA A 638 6.64 -34.49 25.83
CA ALA A 638 6.25 -33.27 26.49
C ALA A 638 4.91 -32.78 25.96
N LEU A 639 4.04 -32.37 26.85
CA LEU A 639 2.82 -31.63 26.51
C LEU A 639 3.07 -30.13 26.61
N ASN A 640 2.53 -29.39 25.65
CA ASN A 640 2.55 -27.94 25.69
C ASN A 640 1.17 -27.36 25.42
N PHE A 641 0.89 -26.24 26.03
CA PHE A 641 -0.32 -25.46 25.75
C PHE A 641 -0.03 -23.99 25.94
N GLY A 642 -0.82 -23.19 25.28
CA GLY A 642 -0.66 -21.74 25.38
C GLY A 642 -1.72 -21.00 24.59
N GLY A 643 -1.58 -19.69 24.61
CA GLY A 643 -2.45 -18.82 23.85
C GLY A 643 -1.90 -17.42 23.76
N ASN A 644 -2.47 -16.67 22.87
CA ASN A 644 -2.20 -15.26 22.72
C ASN A 644 -3.49 -14.48 22.46
N VAL A 645 -3.46 -13.22 22.86
CA VAL A 645 -4.49 -12.24 22.57
C VAL A 645 -3.83 -10.95 22.13
N GLN A 646 -4.36 -10.33 21.12
CA GLN A 646 -3.99 -9.00 20.69
C GLN A 646 -5.24 -8.15 20.58
N GLN A 647 -5.19 -6.96 21.12
CA GLN A 647 -6.23 -5.95 21.00
C GLN A 647 -5.67 -4.72 20.29
N ASN A 648 -6.33 -4.31 19.22
CA ASN A 648 -6.09 -3.06 18.53
C ASN A 648 -6.98 -1.99 19.16
N THR A 649 -6.37 -0.87 19.53
CA THR A 649 -7.06 0.25 20.16
C THR A 649 -6.68 1.55 19.48
N ARG A 650 -7.39 2.62 19.81
CA ARG A 650 -7.03 3.97 19.36
C ARG A 650 -5.62 4.42 19.81
N LEU A 651 -5.05 3.81 20.85
CA LEU A 651 -3.72 4.15 21.37
C LEU A 651 -2.60 3.32 20.76
N GLY A 652 -2.94 2.21 20.09
CA GLY A 652 -2.00 1.25 19.53
C GLY A 652 -2.49 -0.19 19.71
N ALA A 653 -1.62 -1.16 19.46
CA ALA A 653 -1.90 -2.57 19.62
C ALA A 653 -1.22 -3.12 20.87
N PHE A 654 -1.96 -3.86 21.69
CA PHE A 654 -1.49 -4.55 22.89
C PHE A 654 -1.59 -6.04 22.69
N ARG A 655 -0.59 -6.78 23.14
CA ARG A 655 -0.51 -8.23 23.02
C ARG A 655 -0.16 -8.84 24.36
N ALA A 656 -0.76 -10.00 24.65
CA ALA A 656 -0.37 -10.84 25.74
C ALA A 656 -0.30 -12.29 25.26
N ASN A 657 0.71 -13.02 25.69
CA ASN A 657 0.82 -14.44 25.38
C ASN A 657 1.31 -15.20 26.61
N TYR A 658 0.84 -16.44 26.71
CA TYR A 658 1.29 -17.39 27.71
C TYR A 658 1.51 -18.75 27.08
N GLY A 659 2.58 -19.43 27.47
CA GLY A 659 2.87 -20.79 27.05
C GLY A 659 3.49 -21.58 28.18
N GLN A 660 3.10 -22.85 28.27
CA GLN A 660 3.60 -23.78 29.25
C GLN A 660 3.86 -25.15 28.63
N GLY A 661 5.00 -25.70 28.92
CA GLY A 661 5.37 -27.08 28.68
C GLY A 661 5.76 -27.78 29.96
N GLU A 662 6.26 -29.00 29.86
CA GLU A 662 6.69 -29.81 31.01
C GLU A 662 7.84 -29.11 31.74
N ASP A 663 8.84 -28.66 31.03
CA ASP A 663 10.07 -28.08 31.60
C ASP A 663 10.11 -26.56 31.60
N TYR A 664 9.15 -25.88 30.99
CA TYR A 664 9.18 -24.43 30.86
C TYR A 664 7.80 -23.80 31.02
N ARG A 665 7.82 -22.55 31.42
CA ARG A 665 6.70 -21.62 31.29
C ARG A 665 7.20 -20.25 30.85
N GLN A 666 6.41 -19.59 30.04
CA GLN A 666 6.73 -18.27 29.53
C GLN A 666 5.48 -17.39 29.48
N ALA A 667 5.68 -16.12 29.73
CA ALA A 667 4.66 -15.10 29.54
C ALA A 667 5.28 -13.92 28.78
N GLY A 668 4.52 -13.32 27.91
CA GLY A 668 4.96 -12.17 27.16
C GLY A 668 3.90 -11.08 27.09
N LEU A 669 4.35 -9.84 27.08
CA LEU A 669 3.53 -8.67 26.88
C LEU A 669 4.14 -7.84 25.75
N GLY A 670 3.29 -7.32 24.87
CA GLY A 670 3.71 -6.48 23.76
C GLY A 670 2.86 -5.22 23.68
N ALA A 671 3.48 -4.13 23.28
CA ALA A 671 2.79 -2.89 22.95
C ALA A 671 3.44 -2.25 21.73
N SER A 672 2.63 -1.80 20.80
CA SER A 672 3.14 -1.07 19.63
C SER A 672 2.22 0.07 19.26
N GLY A 673 2.80 1.21 18.90
CA GLY A 673 2.03 2.39 18.56
C GLY A 673 2.90 3.53 18.04
N THR A 674 2.25 4.63 17.78
CA THR A 674 2.85 5.88 17.30
C THR A 674 2.40 7.03 18.19
N VAL A 675 3.33 7.88 18.55
CA VAL A 675 3.09 9.15 19.24
C VAL A 675 3.48 10.25 18.27
N VAL A 676 2.59 11.20 18.02
CA VAL A 676 2.83 12.36 17.15
C VAL A 676 2.65 13.64 17.94
N LEU A 677 3.67 14.49 17.96
CA LEU A 677 3.62 15.83 18.49
C LEU A 677 3.45 16.80 17.31
N HIS A 678 2.38 17.57 17.30
CA HIS A 678 2.00 18.49 16.25
C HIS A 678 1.40 19.78 16.83
N ARG A 679 1.01 20.74 15.98
CA ARG A 679 0.45 22.01 16.42
C ARG A 679 -0.78 21.91 17.33
N GLY A 680 -1.62 20.90 17.14
CA GLY A 680 -2.81 20.65 17.95
C GLY A 680 -2.55 19.88 19.26
N GLY A 681 -1.30 19.49 19.55
CA GLY A 681 -0.94 18.75 20.77
C GLY A 681 -0.26 17.42 20.51
N ILE A 682 -0.60 16.42 21.32
CA ILE A 682 -0.05 15.05 21.23
C ILE A 682 -1.17 14.10 20.86
N THR A 683 -0.99 13.35 19.78
CA THR A 683 -1.91 12.28 19.37
C THR A 683 -1.23 10.93 19.44
N LEU A 684 -1.91 9.96 20.02
CA LEU A 684 -1.51 8.56 20.07
C LEU A 684 -2.30 7.75 19.03
N GLY A 685 -1.69 6.74 18.47
CA GLY A 685 -2.38 5.91 17.49
C GLY A 685 -1.68 4.60 17.16
N PRO A 686 -2.23 3.83 16.22
CA PRO A 686 -1.65 2.59 15.75
C PRO A 686 -0.21 2.78 15.24
N TYR A 687 0.55 1.69 15.19
CA TYR A 687 1.93 1.71 14.67
C TYR A 687 1.93 2.14 13.21
N SER A 688 2.52 3.29 12.93
CA SER A 688 2.49 3.89 11.61
C SER A 688 3.58 3.38 10.67
N SER A 689 3.32 3.45 9.38
CA SER A 689 4.32 3.31 8.32
C SER A 689 5.22 4.55 8.24
N GLU A 690 6.08 4.62 7.24
CA GLU A 690 6.92 5.80 7.00
C GLU A 690 6.09 7.02 6.57
N THR A 691 5.02 6.79 5.78
CA THR A 691 4.07 7.79 5.29
C THR A 691 2.71 7.55 5.92
N PHE A 692 2.19 8.52 6.64
CA PHE A 692 0.93 8.39 7.38
C PHE A 692 0.19 9.72 7.47
N ALA A 693 -1.07 9.70 7.90
CA ALA A 693 -1.85 10.92 8.09
C ALA A 693 -2.17 11.21 9.55
N LEU A 694 -2.20 12.50 9.86
CA LEU A 694 -2.85 13.07 11.02
C LEU A 694 -4.23 13.57 10.58
N VAL A 695 -5.26 12.83 10.92
CA VAL A 695 -6.65 13.17 10.60
C VAL A 695 -7.17 14.11 11.67
N GLU A 696 -7.75 15.22 11.22
CA GLU A 696 -8.33 16.24 12.08
C GLU A 696 -9.81 16.38 11.76
N ALA A 697 -10.65 16.28 12.77
CA ALA A 697 -12.09 16.48 12.72
C ALA A 697 -12.55 17.00 14.08
N ASP A 698 -12.53 18.31 14.25
CA ASP A 698 -12.78 18.96 15.54
C ASP A 698 -14.24 18.78 15.99
N GLY A 699 -14.45 18.22 17.19
CA GLY A 699 -15.77 17.86 17.73
C GLY A 699 -16.29 16.49 17.29
N ALA A 700 -15.68 15.84 16.31
CA ALA A 700 -16.09 14.52 15.83
C ALA A 700 -15.52 13.37 16.65
N GLN A 701 -15.39 13.54 17.97
CA GLN A 701 -14.90 12.49 18.87
C GLN A 701 -15.71 11.20 18.67
N GLY A 702 -15.04 10.07 18.59
CA GLY A 702 -15.66 8.77 18.38
C GLY A 702 -15.76 8.34 16.91
N ALA A 703 -15.64 9.26 15.94
CA ALA A 703 -15.64 8.90 14.52
C ALA A 703 -14.46 7.96 14.21
N LEU A 704 -14.75 6.81 13.56
CA LEU A 704 -13.77 5.80 13.20
C LEU A 704 -13.11 6.17 11.86
N VAL A 705 -11.79 6.18 11.80
CA VAL A 705 -11.06 6.33 10.54
C VAL A 705 -11.10 5.01 9.79
N ARG A 706 -11.74 4.97 8.62
CA ARG A 706 -11.81 3.75 7.81
C ARG A 706 -10.41 3.30 7.39
N ASN A 707 -10.15 2.00 7.46
CA ASN A 707 -8.84 1.38 7.24
C ASN A 707 -7.73 1.87 8.21
N GLY A 708 -8.10 2.49 9.33
CA GLY A 708 -7.19 3.07 10.32
C GLY A 708 -6.69 2.09 11.38
N GLN A 709 -6.95 0.77 11.26
CA GLN A 709 -6.54 -0.23 12.26
C GLN A 709 -7.03 0.07 13.69
N GLY A 710 -8.24 0.56 13.84
CA GLY A 710 -8.83 0.96 15.11
C GLY A 710 -8.57 2.43 15.49
N ALA A 711 -8.06 3.24 14.57
CA ALA A 711 -7.90 4.66 14.79
C ALA A 711 -9.26 5.37 14.89
N VAL A 712 -9.47 6.11 15.98
CA VAL A 712 -10.70 6.83 16.29
C VAL A 712 -10.32 8.27 16.62
N ILE A 713 -11.12 9.22 16.17
CA ILE A 713 -10.95 10.64 16.53
C ILE A 713 -11.03 10.79 18.05
N ASP A 714 -9.98 11.34 18.62
CA ASP A 714 -9.85 11.53 20.07
C ASP A 714 -10.65 12.78 20.55
N ARG A 715 -10.60 13.02 21.87
CA ARG A 715 -11.28 14.19 22.48
C ARG A 715 -10.74 15.54 22.01
N PHE A 716 -9.57 15.56 21.39
CA PHE A 716 -8.95 16.77 20.85
C PHE A 716 -9.21 16.96 19.37
N GLY A 717 -9.97 16.05 18.76
CA GLY A 717 -10.32 16.07 17.34
C GLY A 717 -9.28 15.47 16.41
N TYR A 718 -8.37 14.61 16.90
CA TYR A 718 -7.30 14.04 16.09
C TYR A 718 -7.28 12.50 16.11
N ALA A 719 -6.81 11.91 15.02
CA ALA A 719 -6.49 10.49 14.90
C ALA A 719 -5.28 10.27 13.99
N ILE A 720 -4.60 9.13 14.12
CA ILE A 720 -3.52 8.72 13.24
C ILE A 720 -4.02 7.64 12.28
N LEU A 721 -4.05 7.93 10.97
CA LEU A 721 -4.21 6.91 9.92
C LEU A 721 -2.82 6.33 9.61
N PRO A 722 -2.54 5.07 9.96
CA PRO A 722 -1.17 4.58 10.09
C PRO A 722 -0.43 4.37 8.77
N SER A 723 -1.11 4.33 7.64
CA SER A 723 -0.44 4.06 6.36
C SER A 723 -1.10 4.76 5.20
N LEU A 724 -0.27 5.45 4.42
CA LEU A 724 -0.64 6.04 3.13
C LEU A 724 0.32 5.57 2.04
N SER A 725 -0.19 5.48 0.84
CA SER A 725 0.60 5.19 -0.36
C SER A 725 1.28 6.46 -0.86
N ALA A 726 2.61 6.51 -0.81
CA ALA A 726 3.37 7.65 -1.29
C ALA A 726 3.18 7.88 -2.80
N TYR A 727 3.07 9.14 -3.20
CA TYR A 727 2.86 9.59 -4.59
C TYR A 727 1.65 8.95 -5.27
N ARG A 728 0.61 8.67 -4.49
CA ARG A 728 -0.67 8.07 -4.92
C ARG A 728 -1.83 8.80 -4.31
N GLU A 729 -2.96 8.76 -5.00
CA GLU A 729 -4.22 9.18 -4.41
C GLU A 729 -4.60 8.24 -3.27
N ASN A 730 -4.84 8.83 -2.10
CA ASN A 730 -5.38 8.14 -0.94
C ASN A 730 -6.70 8.79 -0.58
N ASN A 731 -7.77 8.02 -0.59
CA ASN A 731 -9.08 8.47 -0.15
C ASN A 731 -9.25 8.10 1.32
N ILE A 732 -9.44 9.11 2.15
CA ILE A 732 -9.59 8.98 3.60
C ILE A 732 -11.03 9.31 3.93
N SER A 733 -11.71 8.43 4.66
CA SER A 733 -13.10 8.62 5.06
C SER A 733 -13.29 8.29 6.54
N LEU A 734 -14.24 8.97 7.15
CA LEU A 734 -14.66 8.75 8.51
C LEU A 734 -15.98 7.98 8.54
N ASP A 735 -16.08 7.06 9.49
CA ASP A 735 -17.36 6.43 9.85
C ASP A 735 -17.91 7.16 11.07
N THR A 736 -19.13 7.68 10.93
CA THR A 736 -19.76 8.54 11.93
C THR A 736 -20.70 7.80 12.87
N LEU A 737 -20.77 6.47 12.80
CA LEU A 737 -21.73 5.67 13.56
C LEU A 737 -21.61 5.92 15.08
N ASP A 738 -20.38 5.95 15.58
CA ASP A 738 -20.05 6.15 17.01
C ASP A 738 -19.57 7.58 17.30
N MET A 739 -19.80 8.51 16.38
CA MET A 739 -19.41 9.90 16.53
C MET A 739 -20.29 10.61 17.56
N ASN A 740 -19.69 11.54 18.32
CA ASN A 740 -20.45 12.41 19.20
C ASN A 740 -21.59 13.12 18.45
N ALA A 741 -22.78 13.08 19.02
CA ALA A 741 -23.98 13.69 18.47
C ALA A 741 -23.90 15.22 18.30
N ASP A 742 -22.97 15.88 19.02
CA ASP A 742 -22.82 17.35 19.02
C ASP A 742 -21.98 17.89 17.84
N ALA A 743 -21.66 17.05 16.85
CA ALA A 743 -20.96 17.47 15.64
C ALA A 743 -21.52 16.78 14.40
N GLU A 744 -21.32 17.40 13.24
CA GLU A 744 -21.66 16.86 11.94
C GLU A 744 -20.53 17.13 10.95
N LEU A 745 -20.21 16.14 10.10
CA LEU A 745 -19.22 16.31 9.05
C LEU A 745 -19.83 16.97 7.83
N THR A 746 -19.21 18.01 7.31
CA THR A 746 -19.67 18.66 6.06
C THR A 746 -19.23 17.92 4.80
N GLY A 747 -18.37 16.90 4.93
CA GLY A 747 -17.93 16.04 3.83
C GLY A 747 -17.44 14.69 4.36
N GLY A 748 -17.80 13.58 3.67
CA GLY A 748 -17.53 12.22 4.14
C GLY A 748 -16.16 11.67 3.75
N SER A 749 -15.43 12.28 2.80
CA SER A 749 -14.13 11.80 2.34
C SER A 749 -13.21 12.93 1.91
N GLN A 750 -11.90 12.73 2.09
CA GLN A 750 -10.85 13.61 1.66
C GLN A 750 -9.80 12.85 0.84
N ARG A 751 -9.28 13.48 -0.20
CA ARG A 751 -8.25 12.92 -1.09
C ARG A 751 -6.91 13.62 -0.83
N VAL A 752 -5.85 12.84 -0.67
CA VAL A 752 -4.48 13.35 -0.50
C VAL A 752 -3.47 12.53 -1.29
N VAL A 753 -2.37 13.17 -1.68
CA VAL A 753 -1.26 12.56 -2.41
C VAL A 753 0.05 12.86 -1.68
N PRO A 754 0.46 12.05 -0.71
CA PRO A 754 1.61 12.36 0.12
C PRO A 754 2.94 12.11 -0.58
N TYR A 755 3.96 12.89 -0.27
CA TYR A 755 5.35 12.50 -0.47
C TYR A 755 5.71 11.27 0.36
N ALA A 756 6.68 10.47 -0.10
CA ALA A 756 7.22 9.39 0.72
C ALA A 756 7.81 9.95 2.02
N GLY A 757 7.39 9.38 3.15
CA GLY A 757 7.83 9.81 4.49
C GLY A 757 7.13 11.07 5.03
N ALA A 758 6.12 11.61 4.35
CA ALA A 758 5.34 12.75 4.82
C ALA A 758 4.38 12.35 5.96
N VAL A 759 4.14 13.30 6.84
CA VAL A 759 3.04 13.29 7.80
C VAL A 759 1.99 14.26 7.30
N VAL A 760 0.96 13.76 6.62
CA VAL A 760 -0.04 14.60 5.97
C VAL A 760 -1.16 14.93 6.94
N ARG A 761 -1.55 16.20 7.03
CA ARG A 761 -2.71 16.63 7.80
C ARG A 761 -3.94 16.59 6.90
N VAL A 762 -4.94 15.82 7.31
CA VAL A 762 -6.21 15.69 6.59
C VAL A 762 -7.31 16.26 7.45
N ASN A 763 -7.87 17.39 7.02
CA ASN A 763 -8.87 18.12 7.78
C ASN A 763 -10.28 17.82 7.24
N PHE A 764 -11.14 17.36 8.12
CA PHE A 764 -12.57 17.23 7.88
C PHE A 764 -13.29 18.40 8.56
N ALA A 765 -13.94 19.22 7.77
CA ALA A 765 -14.73 20.32 8.28
C ALA A 765 -15.96 19.78 9.03
N THR A 766 -16.22 20.33 10.19
CA THR A 766 -17.32 19.95 11.08
C THR A 766 -18.16 21.14 11.46
N ILE A 767 -19.45 20.92 11.61
CA ILE A 767 -20.37 21.88 12.23
C ILE A 767 -20.64 21.36 13.64
N LYS A 768 -20.30 22.16 14.65
CA LYS A 768 -20.48 21.80 16.06
C LYS A 768 -21.78 22.36 16.60
N GLY A 769 -22.35 21.68 17.57
CA GLY A 769 -23.50 22.11 18.32
C GLY A 769 -24.63 21.09 18.33
N LYS A 770 -25.64 21.38 19.11
CA LYS A 770 -26.86 20.56 19.23
C LYS A 770 -27.68 20.66 17.97
N ALA A 771 -28.15 19.53 17.47
CA ALA A 771 -29.04 19.49 16.31
C ALA A 771 -30.44 20.00 16.73
N VAL A 772 -30.90 21.05 16.06
CA VAL A 772 -32.25 21.60 16.27
C VAL A 772 -33.05 21.52 14.98
N LEU A 773 -34.30 21.15 15.11
CA LEU A 773 -35.32 21.20 14.07
C LEU A 773 -36.36 22.23 14.47
N ILE A 774 -36.34 23.41 13.83
CA ILE A 774 -37.21 24.52 14.17
C ILE A 774 -38.35 24.58 13.15
N SER A 775 -39.60 24.39 13.61
CA SER A 775 -40.79 24.59 12.77
C SER A 775 -41.06 26.09 12.62
N LEU A 776 -40.71 26.63 11.45
CA LEU A 776 -40.83 28.07 11.21
C LEU A 776 -42.27 28.45 10.90
N THR A 777 -42.77 29.49 11.56
CA THR A 777 -43.96 30.22 11.20
C THR A 777 -43.55 31.67 10.85
N SER A 778 -44.25 32.29 9.92
CA SER A 778 -44.07 33.72 9.58
C SER A 778 -45.26 34.54 9.99
N ASN A 779 -45.00 35.77 10.43
CA ASN A 779 -46.06 36.76 10.71
C ASN A 779 -46.87 37.15 9.45
N GLU A 780 -46.31 36.92 8.24
CA GLU A 780 -46.99 37.25 6.97
C GLU A 780 -47.54 35.99 6.26
N GLY A 781 -47.51 34.82 6.91
CA GLY A 781 -48.11 33.56 6.42
C GLY A 781 -47.25 32.70 5.50
N GLU A 782 -46.14 33.21 5.01
CA GLU A 782 -45.22 32.44 4.16
C GLU A 782 -43.93 32.05 4.92
N ALA A 783 -43.67 30.74 5.03
CA ALA A 783 -42.40 30.24 5.58
C ALA A 783 -41.25 30.45 4.57
N PRO A 784 -39.98 30.59 5.04
CA PRO A 784 -38.82 30.63 4.15
C PRO A 784 -38.79 29.41 3.24
N PRO A 785 -38.40 29.60 1.96
CA PRO A 785 -38.40 28.50 0.99
C PRO A 785 -37.40 27.41 1.35
N MET A 786 -37.68 26.19 0.90
CA MET A 786 -36.76 25.08 0.99
C MET A 786 -35.43 25.43 0.31
N GLY A 787 -34.30 25.11 0.95
CA GLY A 787 -32.96 25.41 0.46
C GLY A 787 -32.41 26.75 0.96
N ALA A 788 -33.21 27.55 1.72
CA ALA A 788 -32.71 28.77 2.37
C ALA A 788 -31.56 28.44 3.33
N GLU A 789 -30.47 29.17 3.23
CA GLU A 789 -29.29 28.96 4.09
C GLU A 789 -29.56 29.52 5.50
N VAL A 790 -29.14 28.78 6.51
CA VAL A 790 -29.21 29.19 7.90
C VAL A 790 -27.80 29.52 8.41
N ARG A 791 -27.61 30.76 8.88
CA ARG A 791 -26.32 31.26 9.34
C ARG A 791 -26.38 31.63 10.82
N ASP A 792 -25.24 31.46 11.50
CA ASP A 792 -25.04 31.93 12.87
C ASP A 792 -24.69 33.43 12.93
N ALA A 793 -24.37 33.89 14.14
CA ALA A 793 -23.96 35.30 14.38
C ALA A 793 -22.62 35.65 13.69
N ASP A 794 -21.77 34.65 13.43
CA ASP A 794 -20.49 34.82 12.74
C ASP A 794 -20.62 34.69 11.21
N ASN A 795 -21.86 34.65 10.69
CA ASN A 795 -22.19 34.48 9.27
C ASN A 795 -21.75 33.11 8.66
N THR A 796 -21.50 32.14 9.51
CA THR A 796 -21.20 30.76 9.08
C THR A 796 -22.47 30.00 8.76
N VAL A 797 -22.51 29.25 7.64
CA VAL A 797 -23.65 28.40 7.31
C VAL A 797 -23.67 27.20 8.26
N ILE A 798 -24.68 27.08 9.10
CA ILE A 798 -24.86 26.03 10.11
C ILE A 798 -26.09 25.20 9.92
N GLY A 799 -26.87 25.44 8.86
CA GLY A 799 -28.10 24.74 8.61
C GLY A 799 -28.77 25.11 7.30
N VAL A 800 -29.96 24.53 7.09
CA VAL A 800 -30.77 24.74 5.89
C VAL A 800 -32.24 24.60 6.24
N VAL A 801 -33.09 25.29 5.51
CA VAL A 801 -34.54 25.14 5.60
C VAL A 801 -34.98 24.00 4.68
N GLY A 802 -35.66 23.02 5.25
CA GLY A 802 -36.26 21.87 4.58
C GLY A 802 -37.70 22.14 4.12
N GLN A 803 -38.35 21.08 3.72
CA GLN A 803 -39.76 21.13 3.28
C GLN A 803 -40.69 21.58 4.41
N GLY A 804 -41.72 22.37 4.07
CA GLY A 804 -42.74 22.81 5.04
C GLY A 804 -42.22 23.81 6.08
N GLY A 805 -41.13 24.56 5.81
CA GLY A 805 -40.57 25.50 6.74
C GLY A 805 -39.85 24.86 7.93
N GLN A 806 -39.39 23.62 7.80
CA GLN A 806 -38.61 22.94 8.81
C GLN A 806 -37.12 23.38 8.70
N LEU A 807 -36.67 24.22 9.61
CA LEU A 807 -35.28 24.64 9.68
C LEU A 807 -34.48 23.60 10.48
N TYR A 808 -33.50 22.99 9.83
CA TYR A 808 -32.47 22.19 10.48
C TYR A 808 -31.20 23.01 10.65
N ALA A 809 -30.67 23.08 11.86
CA ALA A 809 -29.39 23.73 12.12
C ALA A 809 -28.65 23.05 13.29
N ARG A 810 -27.34 23.25 13.32
CA ARG A 810 -26.53 22.93 14.50
C ARG A 810 -26.14 24.19 15.25
N VAL A 811 -26.58 24.29 16.50
CA VAL A 811 -26.42 25.49 17.31
C VAL A 811 -25.42 25.24 18.45
N PRO A 812 -24.38 26.12 18.61
CA PRO A 812 -23.34 25.92 19.61
C PRO A 812 -23.80 26.28 21.04
N HIS A 813 -24.88 27.05 21.18
CA HIS A 813 -25.41 27.58 22.44
C HIS A 813 -26.87 27.19 22.64
N ASP A 814 -27.32 27.22 23.89
CA ASP A 814 -28.71 26.85 24.21
C ASP A 814 -29.71 27.97 23.83
N SER A 815 -29.26 29.14 23.47
CA SER A 815 -30.07 30.24 22.98
C SER A 815 -29.28 31.15 22.03
N GLY A 816 -29.97 31.70 21.05
CA GLY A 816 -29.33 32.62 20.08
C GLY A 816 -30.30 33.07 18.99
N THR A 817 -29.72 33.71 17.98
CA THR A 817 -30.44 34.16 16.79
C THR A 817 -29.81 33.56 15.55
N LEU A 818 -30.62 33.00 14.70
CA LEU A 818 -30.26 32.45 13.38
C LEU A 818 -30.71 33.40 12.29
N LYS A 819 -29.85 33.62 11.30
CA LYS A 819 -30.20 34.40 10.12
C LYS A 819 -30.50 33.41 8.98
N VAL A 820 -31.70 33.48 8.46
CA VAL A 820 -32.15 32.70 7.33
C VAL A 820 -32.11 33.55 6.07
N SER A 821 -31.47 33.13 5.00
CA SER A 821 -31.36 33.86 3.75
C SER A 821 -31.73 32.97 2.54
N TRP A 822 -32.49 33.52 1.57
CA TRP A 822 -32.99 32.72 0.43
C TRP A 822 -33.01 33.47 -0.92
N ASP A 823 -32.17 34.47 -1.08
CA ASP A 823 -31.97 35.11 -2.38
C ASP A 823 -30.49 35.14 -2.73
N ASN A 824 -30.19 35.08 -4.02
CA ASN A 824 -28.83 35.07 -4.54
C ASN A 824 -28.02 36.31 -4.15
N ASP A 825 -28.72 37.43 -3.90
CA ASP A 825 -28.12 38.69 -3.46
C ASP A 825 -28.18 38.93 -1.93
N GLY A 826 -28.70 37.96 -1.18
CA GLY A 826 -28.83 38.07 0.28
C GLY A 826 -29.78 39.15 0.78
N GLN A 827 -30.66 39.60 -0.09
CA GLN A 827 -31.60 40.70 0.24
C GLN A 827 -32.85 40.24 0.99
N GLN A 828 -33.23 38.93 0.83
CA GLN A 828 -34.37 38.39 1.59
C GLN A 828 -33.82 37.59 2.79
N THR A 829 -34.02 38.19 3.95
CA THR A 829 -33.54 37.60 5.20
C THR A 829 -34.60 37.65 6.27
N CYS A 830 -34.55 36.65 7.18
CA CYS A 830 -35.29 36.76 8.44
C CYS A 830 -34.43 36.31 9.62
N LEU A 831 -34.76 36.81 10.80
CA LEU A 831 -34.15 36.41 12.05
C LEU A 831 -35.06 35.46 12.81
N VAL A 832 -34.49 34.35 13.27
CA VAL A 832 -35.15 33.32 14.06
C VAL A 832 -34.46 33.22 15.41
N ASN A 833 -35.16 33.59 16.48
CA ASN A 833 -34.67 33.41 17.84
C ASN A 833 -35.03 31.99 18.31
N TYR A 834 -34.07 31.32 18.93
CA TYR A 834 -34.29 29.98 19.51
C TYR A 834 -33.83 29.94 20.97
N GLN A 835 -34.48 29.12 21.77
CA GLN A 835 -34.12 28.84 23.15
C GLN A 835 -34.41 27.39 23.47
N ILE A 836 -33.36 26.63 23.79
CA ILE A 836 -33.44 25.27 24.22
C ILE A 836 -33.77 25.27 25.72
N THR A 837 -34.99 24.81 26.08
CA THR A 837 -35.44 24.73 27.45
C THR A 837 -35.53 23.27 27.88
N GLY A 838 -34.78 22.91 28.94
CA GLY A 838 -34.81 21.57 29.55
C GLY A 838 -33.59 20.69 29.19
N LYS A 839 -33.33 19.68 30.02
CA LYS A 839 -32.38 18.59 29.71
C LYS A 839 -33.09 17.63 28.73
N GLN A 840 -32.98 17.87 27.48
CA GLN A 840 -33.36 16.90 26.45
C GLN A 840 -32.13 16.11 26.07
N ASP A 841 -32.13 14.83 26.40
CA ASP A 841 -31.12 13.85 25.92
C ASP A 841 -31.41 13.42 24.46
N ASP A 842 -32.28 14.15 23.74
CA ASP A 842 -32.67 13.83 22.38
C ASP A 842 -31.60 14.27 21.38
N HIS A 843 -31.20 13.40 20.47
CA HIS A 843 -30.26 13.67 19.40
C HIS A 843 -30.73 14.78 18.43
N LEU A 844 -32.03 15.09 18.40
CA LEU A 844 -32.63 16.13 17.59
C LEU A 844 -33.68 16.87 18.40
N ILE A 845 -33.41 18.12 18.70
CA ILE A 845 -34.28 18.96 19.55
C ILE A 845 -35.29 19.67 18.65
N GLN A 846 -36.54 19.46 18.88
CA GLN A 846 -37.63 20.14 18.14
C GLN A 846 -38.10 21.40 18.86
N LEU A 847 -38.12 22.52 18.12
CA LEU A 847 -38.49 23.82 18.63
C LEU A 847 -39.51 24.53 17.71
N PRO A 848 -40.44 25.33 18.21
CA PRO A 848 -41.18 26.28 17.39
C PRO A 848 -40.29 27.53 17.17
N GLY A 849 -40.39 28.15 16.03
CA GLY A 849 -39.65 29.38 15.70
C GLY A 849 -40.45 30.35 14.85
N LEU A 850 -40.26 31.65 15.09
CA LEU A 850 -40.88 32.71 14.33
C LEU A 850 -39.81 33.38 13.45
N CYS A 851 -40.04 33.45 12.14
CA CYS A 851 -39.21 34.13 11.18
C CYS A 851 -39.62 35.63 11.09
N ASN A 852 -38.84 36.49 11.68
CA ASN A 852 -39.07 37.95 11.64
C ASN A 852 -38.22 38.54 10.48
N LYS A 853 -38.90 39.04 9.43
CA LYS A 853 -38.19 39.76 8.33
C LYS A 853 -37.42 40.94 8.86
N GLU A 854 -36.17 41.09 8.41
CA GLU A 854 -35.35 42.29 8.65
C GLU A 854 -35.83 43.47 7.84
#